data_28af20422c4974741a382ee8a99ac356
#
_entry.id   28af20422c4974741a382ee8a99ac356
#
_cell.length_a   1.000
_cell.length_b   1.000
_cell.length_c   1.000
_cell.angle_alpha   90.00
_cell.angle_beta   90.00
_cell.angle_gamma   90.00
#
_symmetry.space_group_name_H-M   'P 1'
#
loop_
_entity.id
_entity.type
_entity.pdbx_description
1 polymer ?
#
loop_
_entity_poly.entity_id
_entity_poly.type
_entity_poly.pdbx_seq_one_letter_code
_entity_poly.pdbx_strand_id
1 'polypeptide(L)'
;MCGIAGFIGPPDHDLLAGMCERIEHRGPDDEGYLEGDGASLGHRRLAIIDLEHGHEPMSNEAGSVHLVYNGEVYNFRQLRQELEGLGRRFTTSCDAEVVLAAYERWGLGCFPRFNGMWALAILDEREAGGHLVLSRDHLGIKPLYVAEAGGRHLFASEIKALLAASELQPAVDTRRLAEYLARGLHDHDERTFFEGVRQIRPATAVTMPLTGGEPTEQTYWKPTLSSDGPTDPAVFAEVFTRAVERRLVADVTVGTCLSGGLDSSSIVCVMSELLAEGVPDAASMGEHLRTFSAVFDDDPIDEQEYIEPVLAVSGADSDFVRPESQDLFADLPLLVWHQDEPMVSSGPYAQYRVMQLAKGKAKVLLDGQGGDELLAGYVPYQYVYLRQLASSHHAADVRTLSKETLPARDLLTPIARQRLADRRRSVDPATYCPGLLGDQARSAAIAEADRRVRNDLKQRLLQDLTQYSLPSLLRYEDRNSMAHSIESRPPFLDQELVELVLSLPADVIVRGGWSRWIFREAMRGVLPEKIRLRRKKIGFTTPEMRWLRSQRATMQGIFRSPSFCSRPYWDAPAVARAFKAACEGELEESPLFWRILNIEAWLRVFHGDAPMAPRGRRPAAGRSLEAAGDAECIEMLGGEAASWATVSVNNNRHVFACGPDGRNVYGRAPVRTPRIEAGDDLERIVVDSILAVEGGRLGLEEGDIVAISEKAVAVSQGRSYPVSSIRTGVLARTLCRFVAKGPAGIGLGIPATMQLALQEAGAGRILLATAAAGMTRIVGRHGTFYRLAGARVAAIDGPTNGTLPPFDTHAKLPPVDPD
;
A
#
# COMPACT_ATOMS: atom_id res chain seq x y z
N MET A 1 9.63 9.14 9.79
CA MET A 1 10.42 8.58 8.65
C MET A 1 10.58 9.60 7.56
N CYS A 2 11.73 9.54 6.88
CA CYS A 2 12.18 10.58 5.97
C CYS A 2 12.39 10.03 4.55
N GLY A 3 12.79 10.89 3.64
CA GLY A 3 13.33 10.53 2.35
C GLY A 3 14.76 11.05 2.25
N ILE A 4 15.70 10.19 1.88
CA ILE A 4 17.09 10.59 1.61
C ILE A 4 17.42 10.40 0.13
N ALA A 5 18.24 11.29 -0.40
CA ALA A 5 18.76 11.20 -1.76
C ALA A 5 20.12 11.87 -1.84
N GLY A 6 20.93 11.51 -2.82
CA GLY A 6 22.21 12.15 -3.04
C GLY A 6 23.08 11.45 -4.05
N PHE A 7 24.27 11.95 -4.23
CA PHE A 7 25.24 11.37 -5.16
C PHE A 7 26.68 11.75 -4.81
N ILE A 8 27.62 10.93 -5.29
CA ILE A 8 29.04 11.25 -5.37
C ILE A 8 29.31 11.84 -6.75
N GLY A 9 29.97 12.99 -6.82
CA GLY A 9 30.33 13.70 -8.03
C GLY A 9 30.22 15.21 -7.88
N PRO A 10 30.44 15.97 -8.97
CA PRO A 10 30.32 17.42 -8.95
C PRO A 10 28.94 17.88 -8.49
N PRO A 11 28.84 19.01 -7.76
CA PRO A 11 27.56 19.52 -7.27
C PRO A 11 26.62 19.85 -8.44
N ASP A 12 25.33 19.52 -8.24
CA ASP A 12 24.27 19.72 -9.21
C ASP A 12 22.95 19.90 -8.44
N HIS A 13 22.62 21.16 -8.19
CA HIS A 13 21.45 21.51 -7.40
C HIS A 13 20.14 21.05 -8.03
N ASP A 14 20.00 21.21 -9.34
CA ASP A 14 18.76 20.85 -10.05
C ASP A 14 18.52 19.34 -9.99
N LEU A 15 19.59 18.54 -10.12
CA LEU A 15 19.50 17.10 -9.93
C LEU A 15 19.10 16.74 -8.51
N LEU A 16 19.79 17.29 -7.50
CA LEU A 16 19.53 16.98 -6.09
C LEU A 16 18.09 17.37 -5.67
N ALA A 17 17.68 18.58 -6.04
CA ALA A 17 16.32 19.06 -5.80
C ALA A 17 15.28 18.20 -6.51
N GLY A 18 15.50 17.83 -7.76
CA GLY A 18 14.63 16.93 -8.51
C GLY A 18 14.53 15.53 -7.92
N MET A 19 15.62 15.00 -7.33
CA MET A 19 15.61 13.74 -6.59
C MET A 19 14.74 13.85 -5.33
N CYS A 20 14.90 14.91 -4.56
CA CYS A 20 14.15 15.17 -3.32
C CYS A 20 12.67 15.45 -3.59
N GLU A 21 12.33 16.20 -4.65
CA GLU A 21 10.94 16.46 -5.04
C GLU A 21 10.15 15.16 -5.28
N ARG A 22 10.76 14.18 -5.94
CA ARG A 22 10.10 12.89 -6.22
C ARG A 22 9.80 12.05 -4.98
N ILE A 23 10.40 12.37 -3.84
CA ILE A 23 10.18 11.70 -2.55
C ILE A 23 9.60 12.64 -1.47
N GLU A 24 9.03 13.80 -1.86
CA GLU A 24 8.41 14.76 -0.92
C GLU A 24 7.32 14.09 -0.05
N HIS A 25 6.55 13.14 -0.62
CA HIS A 25 5.51 12.43 0.11
C HIS A 25 6.02 11.65 1.33
N ARG A 26 7.31 11.31 1.38
CA ARG A 26 7.93 10.64 2.53
C ARG A 26 8.10 11.59 3.70
N GLY A 27 8.46 12.84 3.43
CA GLY A 27 8.75 13.84 4.45
C GLY A 27 8.35 15.24 4.01
N PRO A 28 7.07 15.61 4.19
CA PRO A 28 6.56 16.90 3.76
C PRO A 28 6.82 18.05 4.75
N ASP A 29 7.37 17.76 5.95
CA ASP A 29 7.44 18.75 7.04
C ASP A 29 8.64 19.69 6.89
N ASP A 30 9.78 19.20 6.36
CA ASP A 30 11.01 19.99 6.17
C ASP A 30 11.85 19.40 5.04
N GLU A 31 12.76 20.21 4.48
CA GLU A 31 13.73 19.81 3.47
C GLU A 31 15.09 20.43 3.72
N GLY A 32 16.15 19.70 3.37
CA GLY A 32 17.50 20.21 3.52
C GLY A 32 18.45 19.67 2.47
N TYR A 33 19.48 20.46 2.15
CA TYR A 33 20.47 20.16 1.13
C TYR A 33 21.86 20.48 1.64
N LEU A 34 22.83 19.63 1.32
CA LEU A 34 24.25 19.88 1.47
C LEU A 34 24.93 19.60 0.12
N GLU A 35 25.63 20.57 -0.42
CA GLU A 35 26.35 20.44 -1.66
C GLU A 35 27.83 20.69 -1.44
N GLY A 36 28.66 19.68 -1.73
CA GLY A 36 30.10 19.72 -1.63
C GLY A 36 30.78 19.33 -2.96
N ASP A 37 32.06 19.61 -3.08
CA ASP A 37 32.82 19.33 -4.31
C ASP A 37 32.91 17.84 -4.63
N GLY A 38 32.71 16.93 -3.67
CA GLY A 38 32.82 15.50 -3.82
C GLY A 38 31.51 14.72 -3.70
N ALA A 39 30.52 15.26 -2.99
CA ALA A 39 29.21 14.61 -2.79
C ALA A 39 28.14 15.65 -2.48
N SER A 40 26.89 15.28 -2.77
CA SER A 40 25.69 16.05 -2.46
C SER A 40 24.69 15.20 -1.70
N LEU A 41 24.10 15.74 -0.63
CA LEU A 41 23.12 15.08 0.23
C LEU A 41 21.83 15.88 0.27
N GLY A 42 20.70 15.22 0.13
CA GLY A 42 19.36 15.79 0.21
C GLY A 42 18.48 15.02 1.16
N HIS A 43 17.61 15.73 1.87
CA HIS A 43 16.73 15.17 2.88
C HIS A 43 15.32 15.73 2.77
N ARG A 44 14.33 14.86 2.98
CA ARG A 44 12.91 15.18 3.15
C ARG A 44 12.46 14.66 4.50
N ARG A 45 12.09 15.56 5.41
CA ARG A 45 11.81 15.24 6.81
C ARG A 45 10.34 14.99 7.08
N LEU A 46 10.05 13.86 7.73
CA LEU A 46 8.83 13.66 8.50
C LEU A 46 9.20 13.78 9.98
N ALA A 47 8.82 14.87 10.61
CA ALA A 47 9.19 15.18 11.99
C ALA A 47 8.39 14.29 12.97
N ILE A 48 9.08 13.43 13.71
CA ILE A 48 8.52 12.48 14.68
C ILE A 48 9.07 12.74 16.08
N ILE A 49 10.40 12.89 16.24
CA ILE A 49 11.10 13.20 17.48
C ILE A 49 11.81 14.53 17.29
N ASP A 50 11.80 15.39 18.31
CA ASP A 50 12.34 16.73 18.32
C ASP A 50 11.87 17.55 17.11
N LEU A 51 10.60 17.95 17.12
CA LEU A 51 9.93 18.57 15.98
C LEU A 51 10.62 19.85 15.47
N GLU A 52 11.37 20.55 16.36
CA GLU A 52 11.99 21.85 16.06
C GLU A 52 13.46 21.75 15.63
N HIS A 53 14.26 20.80 16.19
CA HIS A 53 15.71 20.81 16.03
C HIS A 53 16.29 19.64 15.21
N GLY A 54 15.48 18.72 14.72
CA GLY A 54 15.93 17.56 13.93
C GLY A 54 16.13 17.86 12.44
N HIS A 55 16.56 19.05 12.03
CA HIS A 55 16.86 19.39 10.64
C HIS A 55 18.05 18.59 10.11
N GLU A 56 17.93 18.10 8.87
CA GLU A 56 18.98 17.36 8.16
C GLU A 56 19.17 17.90 6.73
N PRO A 57 20.39 17.84 6.17
CA PRO A 57 21.61 17.15 6.65
C PRO A 57 22.15 17.72 7.96
N MET A 58 22.37 16.79 8.93
CA MET A 58 22.92 17.14 10.25
C MET A 58 24.44 17.06 10.22
N SER A 59 25.11 18.06 10.78
CA SER A 59 26.59 18.15 10.80
C SER A 59 27.12 18.00 12.22
N ASN A 60 28.30 17.41 12.34
CA ASN A 60 29.04 17.46 13.60
C ASN A 60 29.53 18.88 13.91
N GLU A 61 30.00 19.13 15.15
CA GLU A 61 30.50 20.44 15.61
C GLU A 61 31.63 21.02 14.74
N ALA A 62 32.44 20.12 14.15
CA ALA A 62 33.57 20.51 13.29
C ALA A 62 33.14 20.78 11.83
N GLY A 63 31.90 20.43 11.44
CA GLY A 63 31.44 20.54 10.06
C GLY A 63 32.17 19.62 9.08
N SER A 64 32.66 18.49 9.56
CA SER A 64 33.46 17.53 8.78
C SER A 64 32.81 16.13 8.66
N VAL A 65 31.70 15.90 9.34
CA VAL A 65 30.87 14.71 9.20
C VAL A 65 29.42 15.15 9.08
N HIS A 66 28.74 14.67 8.03
CA HIS A 66 27.37 15.06 7.72
C HIS A 66 26.50 13.82 7.55
N LEU A 67 25.28 13.86 8.08
CA LEU A 67 24.33 12.75 8.09
C LEU A 67 23.02 13.14 7.41
N VAL A 68 22.51 12.28 6.53
CA VAL A 68 21.09 12.21 6.18
C VAL A 68 20.55 10.84 6.56
N TYR A 69 19.39 10.82 7.21
CA TYR A 69 18.90 9.65 7.93
C TYR A 69 17.39 9.46 7.75
N ASN A 70 17.02 8.28 7.29
CA ASN A 70 15.64 7.81 7.22
C ASN A 70 15.49 6.63 8.17
N GLY A 71 15.06 6.87 9.40
CA GLY A 71 14.98 5.79 10.36
C GLY A 71 14.58 6.20 11.76
N GLU A 72 14.78 5.25 12.69
CA GLU A 72 14.62 5.39 14.13
C GLU A 72 15.54 4.40 14.85
N VAL A 73 16.40 4.89 15.72
CA VAL A 73 17.26 4.06 16.59
C VAL A 73 16.66 4.05 18.00
N TYR A 74 15.83 3.06 18.30
CA TYR A 74 15.01 2.97 19.52
C TYR A 74 15.81 2.98 20.82
N ASN A 75 17.05 2.48 20.81
CA ASN A 75 17.94 2.49 21.98
C ASN A 75 18.82 3.76 22.06
N PHE A 76 18.44 4.84 21.35
CA PHE A 76 19.24 6.07 21.31
C PHE A 76 19.46 6.71 22.70
N ARG A 77 18.49 6.61 23.62
CA ARG A 77 18.64 7.16 24.98
C ARG A 77 19.77 6.47 25.76
N GLN A 78 19.92 5.14 25.59
CA GLN A 78 21.00 4.37 26.21
C GLN A 78 22.36 4.70 25.58
N LEU A 79 22.41 4.77 24.25
CA LEU A 79 23.62 5.18 23.52
C LEU A 79 24.04 6.62 23.86
N ARG A 80 23.07 7.53 24.02
CA ARG A 80 23.30 8.89 24.45
C ARG A 80 23.97 8.96 25.82
N GLN A 81 23.44 8.23 26.82
CA GLN A 81 24.02 8.16 28.16
C GLN A 81 25.47 7.64 28.13
N GLU A 82 25.74 6.63 27.31
CA GLU A 82 27.10 6.09 27.14
C GLU A 82 28.04 7.15 26.53
N LEU A 83 27.58 7.83 25.46
CA LEU A 83 28.37 8.89 24.80
C LEU A 83 28.58 10.11 25.67
N GLU A 84 27.59 10.52 26.50
CA GLU A 84 27.74 11.55 27.50
C GLU A 84 28.78 11.17 28.58
N GLY A 85 28.77 9.88 28.98
CA GLY A 85 29.79 9.33 29.88
C GLY A 85 31.20 9.35 29.28
N LEU A 86 31.32 9.37 27.95
CA LEU A 86 32.55 9.53 27.19
C LEU A 86 32.90 10.99 26.89
N GLY A 87 32.14 11.95 27.41
CA GLY A 87 32.39 13.39 27.30
C GLY A 87 31.69 14.08 26.13
N ARG A 88 30.81 13.39 25.37
CA ARG A 88 30.02 14.02 24.31
C ARG A 88 28.97 14.94 24.92
N ARG A 89 28.70 16.06 24.28
CA ARG A 89 27.57 16.94 24.57
C ARG A 89 26.60 16.90 23.41
N PHE A 90 25.31 16.97 23.71
CA PHE A 90 24.22 16.96 22.73
C PHE A 90 23.47 18.28 22.78
N THR A 91 22.98 18.72 21.64
CA THR A 91 22.27 20.00 21.47
C THR A 91 20.79 19.79 21.16
N THR A 92 20.41 18.61 20.66
CA THR A 92 19.04 18.24 20.33
C THR A 92 18.57 17.05 21.19
N SER A 93 17.30 16.72 21.14
CA SER A 93 16.76 15.50 21.73
C SER A 93 16.52 14.39 20.72
N CYS A 94 16.86 14.61 19.43
CA CYS A 94 16.63 13.63 18.37
C CYS A 94 17.66 12.48 18.39
N ASP A 95 17.26 11.36 17.87
CA ASP A 95 18.10 10.16 17.70
C ASP A 95 19.16 10.33 16.61
N ALA A 96 18.90 11.15 15.57
CA ALA A 96 19.84 11.45 14.50
C ALA A 96 21.18 12.03 15.01
N GLU A 97 21.15 12.92 16.02
CA GLU A 97 22.38 13.45 16.65
C GLU A 97 23.15 12.33 17.38
N VAL A 98 22.43 11.37 17.98
CA VAL A 98 23.06 10.22 18.64
C VAL A 98 23.67 9.27 17.60
N VAL A 99 23.02 9.05 16.46
CA VAL A 99 23.56 8.26 15.34
C VAL A 99 24.86 8.89 14.82
N LEU A 100 24.86 10.20 14.58
CA LEU A 100 26.04 10.95 14.14
C LEU A 100 27.20 10.86 15.15
N ALA A 101 26.93 11.08 16.44
CA ALA A 101 27.91 11.01 17.51
C ALA A 101 28.45 9.57 17.70
N ALA A 102 27.62 8.57 17.55
CA ALA A 102 28.02 7.16 17.59
C ALA A 102 28.97 6.81 16.46
N TYR A 103 28.67 7.28 15.24
CA TYR A 103 29.57 7.09 14.10
C TYR A 103 30.91 7.83 14.30
N GLU A 104 30.89 9.08 14.76
CA GLU A 104 32.13 9.79 15.08
C GLU A 104 33.02 9.03 16.07
N ARG A 105 32.40 8.36 17.06
CA ARG A 105 33.11 7.66 18.14
C ARG A 105 33.58 6.27 17.77
N TRP A 106 32.76 5.49 17.03
CA TRP A 106 33.01 4.08 16.78
C TRP A 106 33.16 3.71 15.30
N GLY A 107 33.03 4.68 14.37
CA GLY A 107 33.03 4.40 12.92
C GLY A 107 31.95 3.39 12.55
N LEU A 108 32.22 2.47 11.63
CA LEU A 108 31.28 1.43 11.22
C LEU A 108 30.88 0.47 12.38
N GLY A 109 31.65 0.44 13.48
CA GLY A 109 31.35 -0.33 14.69
C GLY A 109 30.14 0.21 15.47
N CYS A 110 29.53 1.33 15.08
CA CYS A 110 28.29 1.83 15.69
C CYS A 110 27.07 1.00 15.25
N PHE A 111 27.02 0.53 13.98
CA PHE A 111 25.83 -0.11 13.40
C PHE A 111 25.37 -1.38 14.15
N PRO A 112 26.24 -2.33 14.57
CA PRO A 112 25.80 -3.49 15.35
C PRO A 112 25.31 -3.14 16.77
N ARG A 113 25.48 -1.90 17.23
CA ARG A 113 25.00 -1.42 18.54
C ARG A 113 23.60 -0.83 18.49
N PHE A 114 23.09 -0.53 17.31
CA PHE A 114 21.78 0.07 17.12
C PHE A 114 20.70 -0.98 17.17
N ASN A 115 19.65 -0.77 17.98
CA ASN A 115 18.38 -1.45 17.86
C ASN A 115 17.41 -0.47 17.19
N GLY A 116 17.08 -0.71 15.93
CA GLY A 116 16.28 0.23 15.16
C GLY A 116 16.03 -0.19 13.73
N MET A 117 15.55 0.76 12.95
CA MET A 117 15.32 0.66 11.51
C MET A 117 15.91 1.88 10.84
N TRP A 118 16.73 1.71 9.83
CA TRP A 118 17.38 2.84 9.16
C TRP A 118 17.82 2.57 7.73
N ALA A 119 17.86 3.64 6.97
CA ALA A 119 18.69 3.85 5.80
C ALA A 119 19.36 5.22 5.96
N LEU A 120 20.67 5.27 5.84
CA LEU A 120 21.41 6.51 6.07
C LEU A 120 22.57 6.68 5.09
N ALA A 121 22.96 7.93 4.92
CA ALA A 121 24.21 8.30 4.26
C ALA A 121 25.00 9.24 5.16
N ILE A 122 26.29 8.94 5.37
CA ILE A 122 27.24 9.74 6.12
C ILE A 122 28.36 10.17 5.19
N LEU A 123 28.50 11.49 5.00
CA LEU A 123 29.65 12.07 4.34
C LEU A 123 30.68 12.35 5.41
N ASP A 124 31.84 11.71 5.30
CA ASP A 124 32.96 11.86 6.25
C ASP A 124 34.18 12.44 5.55
N GLU A 125 34.47 13.69 5.88
CA GLU A 125 35.57 14.48 5.33
C GLU A 125 36.72 14.70 6.33
N ARG A 126 36.77 13.94 7.43
CA ARG A 126 37.84 14.07 8.45
C ARG A 126 39.20 13.67 7.91
N GLU A 127 39.26 12.78 6.94
CA GLU A 127 40.48 12.36 6.27
C GLU A 127 40.59 12.97 4.86
N ALA A 128 41.84 13.22 4.40
CA ALA A 128 42.06 13.70 3.06
C ALA A 128 41.48 12.78 2.00
N GLY A 129 40.65 13.32 1.13
CA GLY A 129 39.96 12.57 0.08
C GLY A 129 38.55 12.15 0.45
N GLY A 130 38.17 12.17 1.73
CA GLY A 130 36.82 11.89 2.18
C GLY A 130 36.18 10.57 1.69
N HIS A 131 35.06 10.21 2.27
CA HIS A 131 34.25 9.07 1.79
C HIS A 131 32.78 9.22 2.19
N LEU A 132 31.90 8.57 1.42
CA LEU A 132 30.49 8.41 1.71
C LEU A 132 30.23 7.01 2.25
N VAL A 133 29.56 6.90 3.40
CA VAL A 133 29.08 5.64 3.97
C VAL A 133 27.57 5.55 3.78
N LEU A 134 27.12 4.52 3.12
CA LEU A 134 25.70 4.12 3.04
C LEU A 134 25.47 2.95 3.98
N SER A 135 24.42 2.99 4.82
CA SER A 135 24.09 1.85 5.69
C SER A 135 22.59 1.60 5.71
N ARG A 136 22.24 0.31 5.76
CA ARG A 136 20.85 -0.17 5.84
C ARG A 136 20.71 -1.10 7.04
N ASP A 137 19.58 -1.01 7.76
CA ASP A 137 19.31 -1.74 8.99
C ASP A 137 19.37 -3.28 8.86
N HIS A 138 19.30 -3.96 10.00
CA HIS A 138 19.50 -5.40 10.17
C HIS A 138 18.67 -6.28 9.23
N LEU A 139 17.41 -5.90 8.97
CA LEU A 139 16.46 -6.65 8.17
C LEU A 139 16.02 -5.92 6.88
N GLY A 140 16.54 -4.69 6.66
CA GLY A 140 16.18 -3.87 5.51
C GLY A 140 14.78 -3.28 5.60
N ILE A 141 14.34 -2.92 6.81
CA ILE A 141 13.04 -2.27 7.06
C ILE A 141 12.95 -0.97 6.26
N LYS A 142 14.02 -0.17 6.28
CA LYS A 142 14.10 1.04 5.48
C LYS A 142 14.78 0.79 4.14
N PRO A 143 14.22 1.34 3.04
CA PRO A 143 14.75 1.15 1.70
C PRO A 143 15.96 2.04 1.42
N LEU A 144 16.92 1.50 0.65
CA LEU A 144 18.05 2.24 0.13
C LEU A 144 18.51 1.64 -1.20
N TYR A 145 18.44 2.45 -2.25
CA TYR A 145 18.78 2.06 -3.63
C TYR A 145 19.97 2.85 -4.14
N VAL A 146 20.72 2.24 -5.05
CA VAL A 146 21.89 2.83 -5.70
C VAL A 146 21.87 2.58 -7.20
N ALA A 147 22.43 3.52 -7.95
CA ALA A 147 22.66 3.40 -9.40
C ALA A 147 23.87 4.23 -9.81
N GLU A 148 24.40 3.95 -10.99
CA GLU A 148 25.44 4.76 -11.63
C GLU A 148 24.88 5.43 -12.88
N ALA A 149 25.06 6.74 -13.01
CA ALA A 149 24.65 7.50 -14.18
C ALA A 149 25.51 8.74 -14.35
N GLY A 150 25.90 9.05 -15.60
CA GLY A 150 26.69 10.26 -15.92
C GLY A 150 28.02 10.36 -15.17
N GLY A 151 28.61 9.23 -14.77
CA GLY A 151 29.83 9.20 -13.95
C GLY A 151 29.62 9.53 -12.48
N ARG A 152 28.37 9.58 -12.01
CA ARG A 152 27.97 9.75 -10.60
C ARG A 152 27.50 8.43 -9.99
N HIS A 153 27.77 8.23 -8.70
CA HIS A 153 27.13 7.18 -7.89
C HIS A 153 25.95 7.81 -7.16
N LEU A 154 24.75 7.44 -7.56
CA LEU A 154 23.49 7.96 -7.00
C LEU A 154 22.99 7.04 -5.89
N PHE A 155 22.34 7.60 -4.87
CA PHE A 155 21.60 6.85 -3.85
C PHE A 155 20.27 7.52 -3.50
N ALA A 156 19.24 6.73 -3.14
CA ALA A 156 17.97 7.28 -2.66
C ALA A 156 17.14 6.24 -1.89
N SER A 157 16.19 6.73 -1.11
CA SER A 157 15.16 5.91 -0.45
C SER A 157 14.23 5.23 -1.44
N GLU A 158 13.98 5.81 -2.62
CA GLU A 158 13.07 5.28 -3.65
C GLU A 158 13.69 5.38 -5.04
N ILE A 159 13.37 4.38 -5.89
CA ILE A 159 13.95 4.29 -7.25
C ILE A 159 13.57 5.50 -8.08
N LYS A 160 12.32 5.98 -7.95
CA LYS A 160 11.85 7.16 -8.71
C LYS A 160 12.71 8.41 -8.49
N ALA A 161 13.37 8.55 -7.32
CA ALA A 161 14.30 9.64 -7.08
C ALA A 161 15.58 9.50 -7.91
N LEU A 162 16.13 8.28 -8.05
CA LEU A 162 17.27 8.02 -8.93
C LEU A 162 16.96 8.36 -10.40
N LEU A 163 15.71 8.09 -10.84
CA LEU A 163 15.23 8.40 -12.19
C LEU A 163 15.10 9.92 -12.46
N ALA A 164 15.43 10.79 -11.51
CA ALA A 164 15.58 12.23 -11.76
C ALA A 164 16.82 12.53 -12.61
N ALA A 165 17.86 11.69 -12.52
CA ALA A 165 19.03 11.79 -13.38
C ALA A 165 18.66 11.44 -14.83
N SER A 166 18.76 12.40 -15.75
CA SER A 166 18.38 12.23 -17.16
C SER A 166 19.19 11.16 -17.88
N GLU A 167 20.41 10.93 -17.43
CA GLU A 167 21.32 9.90 -17.92
C GLU A 167 20.94 8.47 -17.46
N LEU A 168 20.13 8.37 -16.41
CA LEU A 168 19.63 7.08 -15.93
C LEU A 168 18.32 6.72 -16.63
N GLN A 169 18.39 5.96 -17.69
CA GLN A 169 17.24 5.42 -18.42
C GLN A 169 17.29 3.90 -18.39
N PRO A 170 16.97 3.27 -17.24
CA PRO A 170 17.16 1.85 -17.07
C PRO A 170 16.20 1.05 -17.97
N ALA A 171 16.74 0.03 -18.64
CA ALA A 171 15.93 -0.99 -19.29
C ALA A 171 15.22 -1.87 -18.25
N VAL A 172 14.27 -2.66 -18.72
CA VAL A 172 13.60 -3.67 -17.87
C VAL A 172 14.57 -4.83 -17.60
N ASP A 173 14.82 -5.17 -16.33
CA ASP A 173 15.51 -6.41 -15.97
C ASP A 173 14.61 -7.61 -16.31
N THR A 174 14.86 -8.20 -17.49
CA THR A 174 14.03 -9.30 -18.01
C THR A 174 14.18 -10.59 -17.19
N ARG A 175 15.29 -10.77 -16.46
CA ARG A 175 15.46 -11.90 -15.55
C ARG A 175 14.57 -11.73 -14.32
N ARG A 176 14.56 -10.54 -13.70
CA ARG A 176 13.67 -10.21 -12.59
C ARG A 176 12.20 -10.35 -13.00
N LEU A 177 11.86 -9.84 -14.16
CA LEU A 177 10.51 -9.95 -14.72
C LEU A 177 10.07 -11.43 -14.90
N ALA A 178 10.97 -12.29 -15.40
CA ALA A 178 10.71 -13.72 -15.55
C ALA A 178 10.52 -14.43 -14.18
N GLU A 179 11.38 -14.15 -13.19
CA GLU A 179 11.27 -14.68 -11.82
C GLU A 179 9.93 -14.30 -11.17
N TYR A 180 9.50 -13.04 -11.34
CA TYR A 180 8.24 -12.54 -10.84
C TYR A 180 7.03 -13.21 -11.52
N LEU A 181 6.97 -13.24 -12.85
CA LEU A 181 5.83 -13.85 -13.56
C LEU A 181 5.71 -15.33 -13.28
N ALA A 182 6.83 -16.06 -13.27
CA ALA A 182 6.82 -17.50 -13.05
C ALA A 182 6.48 -17.89 -11.60
N ARG A 183 7.03 -17.18 -10.61
CA ARG A 183 7.02 -17.62 -9.21
C ARG A 183 6.59 -16.54 -8.20
N GLY A 184 6.38 -15.30 -8.64
CA GLY A 184 6.15 -14.15 -7.77
C GLY A 184 7.39 -13.75 -6.96
N LEU A 185 8.59 -14.12 -7.41
CA LEU A 185 9.84 -13.77 -6.74
C LEU A 185 10.28 -12.36 -7.14
N HIS A 186 10.48 -11.53 -6.14
CA HIS A 186 11.02 -10.18 -6.24
C HIS A 186 11.61 -9.83 -4.86
N ASP A 187 12.42 -8.82 -4.76
CA ASP A 187 13.11 -8.40 -3.53
C ASP A 187 13.95 -9.49 -2.84
N HIS A 188 14.25 -10.61 -3.50
CA HIS A 188 14.97 -11.75 -2.91
C HIS A 188 16.49 -11.68 -3.07
N ASP A 189 16.98 -10.69 -3.80
CA ASP A 189 18.39 -10.30 -3.93
C ASP A 189 18.48 -8.78 -4.17
N GLU A 190 19.67 -8.24 -4.45
CA GLU A 190 19.90 -6.82 -4.66
C GLU A 190 19.33 -6.24 -5.95
N ARG A 191 18.95 -7.05 -6.94
CA ARG A 191 18.43 -6.57 -8.24
C ARG A 191 17.00 -6.06 -8.10
N THR A 192 16.69 -5.06 -8.90
CA THR A 192 15.34 -4.49 -9.06
C THR A 192 14.74 -4.86 -10.42
N PHE A 193 13.54 -4.38 -10.74
CA PHE A 193 12.99 -4.48 -12.09
C PHE A 193 13.63 -3.50 -13.09
N PHE A 194 14.47 -2.58 -12.61
CA PHE A 194 15.22 -1.62 -13.42
C PHE A 194 16.67 -2.10 -13.57
N GLU A 195 17.12 -2.38 -14.79
CA GLU A 195 18.48 -2.81 -15.06
C GLU A 195 19.49 -1.73 -14.61
N GLY A 196 20.51 -2.14 -13.84
CA GLY A 196 21.53 -1.23 -13.30
C GLY A 196 21.14 -0.52 -12.00
N VAL A 197 19.88 -0.62 -11.54
CA VAL A 197 19.44 -0.14 -10.21
C VAL A 197 19.47 -1.29 -9.21
N ARG A 198 20.16 -1.10 -8.08
CA ARG A 198 20.29 -2.12 -7.03
C ARG A 198 19.86 -1.57 -5.68
N GLN A 199 19.36 -2.44 -4.80
CA GLN A 199 19.14 -2.13 -3.39
C GLN A 199 20.40 -2.49 -2.57
N ILE A 200 20.71 -1.67 -1.58
CA ILE A 200 21.71 -2.04 -0.55
C ILE A 200 21.14 -3.20 0.27
N ARG A 201 21.94 -4.24 0.50
CA ARG A 201 21.54 -5.42 1.28
C ARG A 201 21.26 -5.05 2.74
N PRO A 202 20.35 -5.76 3.42
CA PRO A 202 20.17 -5.64 4.87
C PRO A 202 21.48 -5.87 5.63
N ALA A 203 21.61 -5.26 6.80
CA ALA A 203 22.77 -5.35 7.69
C ALA A 203 24.10 -5.02 7.01
N THR A 204 24.10 -4.13 6.03
CA THR A 204 25.30 -3.79 5.23
C THR A 204 25.63 -2.30 5.35
N ALA A 205 26.91 -2.01 5.50
CA ALA A 205 27.50 -0.70 5.31
C ALA A 205 28.40 -0.74 4.06
N VAL A 206 28.24 0.27 3.18
CA VAL A 206 29.03 0.44 1.97
C VAL A 206 29.81 1.74 2.09
N THR A 207 31.13 1.67 1.99
CA THR A 207 32.01 2.84 2.01
C THR A 207 32.53 3.10 0.59
N MET A 208 32.28 4.31 0.12
CA MET A 208 32.64 4.78 -1.22
C MET A 208 33.61 5.97 -1.12
N PRO A 209 34.85 5.85 -1.60
CA PRO A 209 35.78 6.99 -1.63
C PRO A 209 35.31 8.09 -2.57
N LEU A 210 35.39 9.38 -2.16
CA LEU A 210 35.02 10.51 -3.02
C LEU A 210 36.00 10.73 -4.16
N THR A 211 37.25 10.31 -3.98
CA THR A 211 38.31 10.45 -5.00
C THR A 211 38.26 9.36 -6.09
N GLY A 212 37.24 8.53 -6.08
CA GLY A 212 37.11 7.35 -6.95
C GLY A 212 37.81 6.12 -6.36
N GLY A 213 37.38 4.95 -6.80
CA GLY A 213 37.84 3.66 -6.32
C GLY A 213 36.67 2.71 -6.15
N GLU A 214 36.99 1.42 -5.92
CA GLU A 214 35.94 0.41 -5.70
C GLU A 214 35.29 0.58 -4.33
N PRO A 215 33.93 0.56 -4.26
CA PRO A 215 33.21 0.53 -3.00
C PRO A 215 33.57 -0.70 -2.16
N THR A 216 33.65 -0.54 -0.85
CA THR A 216 33.87 -1.66 0.08
C THR A 216 32.58 -1.93 0.85
N GLU A 217 32.19 -3.21 0.90
CA GLU A 217 30.99 -3.64 1.62
C GLU A 217 31.37 -4.39 2.91
N GLN A 218 30.72 -4.04 4.01
CA GLN A 218 30.84 -4.72 5.29
C GLN A 218 29.46 -5.15 5.79
N THR A 219 29.23 -6.45 5.92
CA THR A 219 28.07 -6.98 6.67
C THR A 219 28.38 -6.89 8.16
N TYR A 220 27.60 -6.10 8.92
CA TYR A 220 27.85 -5.85 10.34
C TYR A 220 27.01 -6.72 11.28
N TRP A 221 25.98 -7.39 10.78
CA TRP A 221 25.16 -8.35 11.53
C TRP A 221 24.71 -9.52 10.65
N LYS A 222 24.58 -10.70 11.26
CA LYS A 222 24.05 -11.90 10.61
C LYS A 222 23.15 -12.65 11.58
N PRO A 223 21.90 -12.99 11.19
CA PRO A 223 21.03 -13.80 12.02
C PRO A 223 21.62 -15.21 12.21
N THR A 224 21.71 -15.65 13.46
CA THR A 224 22.30 -16.95 13.82
C THR A 224 21.24 -17.87 14.39
N LEU A 225 21.16 -19.10 13.86
CA LEU A 225 20.26 -20.12 14.37
C LEU A 225 20.92 -20.93 15.49
N SER A 226 20.24 -21.05 16.63
CA SER A 226 20.56 -22.02 17.68
C SER A 226 19.28 -22.73 18.16
N SER A 227 19.33 -23.55 19.18
CA SER A 227 18.15 -24.22 19.76
C SER A 227 18.25 -24.34 21.27
N ASP A 228 19.03 -23.48 21.89
CA ASP A 228 19.37 -23.43 23.30
C ASP A 228 18.77 -22.20 24.02
N GLY A 229 17.97 -21.40 23.30
CA GLY A 229 17.29 -20.25 23.85
C GLY A 229 16.21 -20.60 24.89
N PRO A 230 15.79 -19.61 25.70
CA PRO A 230 14.79 -19.80 26.76
C PRO A 230 13.41 -20.16 26.18
N THR A 231 12.81 -21.22 26.68
CA THR A 231 11.52 -21.73 26.21
C THR A 231 10.34 -21.30 27.09
N ASP A 232 10.59 -20.44 28.10
CA ASP A 232 9.56 -19.89 28.98
C ASP A 232 8.75 -18.80 28.25
N PRO A 233 7.43 -18.95 28.12
CA PRO A 233 6.56 -17.93 27.53
C PRO A 233 6.64 -16.57 28.24
N ALA A 234 6.99 -16.52 29.55
CA ALA A 234 7.11 -15.26 30.28
C ALA A 234 8.29 -14.41 29.77
N VAL A 235 9.43 -15.06 29.44
CA VAL A 235 10.57 -14.37 28.83
C VAL A 235 10.21 -13.82 27.47
N PHE A 236 9.45 -14.59 26.69
CA PHE A 236 8.96 -14.13 25.39
C PHE A 236 8.02 -12.90 25.55
N ALA A 237 7.07 -12.95 26.51
CA ALA A 237 6.15 -11.85 26.79
C ALA A 237 6.91 -10.57 27.15
N GLU A 238 7.91 -10.66 28.02
CA GLU A 238 8.75 -9.53 28.43
C GLU A 238 9.50 -8.90 27.27
N VAL A 239 10.15 -9.71 26.42
CA VAL A 239 10.90 -9.20 25.25
C VAL A 239 9.94 -8.57 24.24
N PHE A 240 8.77 -9.18 24.00
CA PHE A 240 7.76 -8.64 23.09
C PHE A 240 7.18 -7.31 23.61
N THR A 241 6.87 -7.21 24.90
CA THR A 241 6.38 -5.97 25.51
C THR A 241 7.42 -4.85 25.38
N ARG A 242 8.70 -5.12 25.67
CA ARG A 242 9.78 -4.14 25.42
C ARG A 242 9.91 -3.73 23.95
N ALA A 243 9.70 -4.67 23.03
CA ALA A 243 9.74 -4.38 21.61
C ALA A 243 8.62 -3.42 21.18
N VAL A 244 7.42 -3.56 21.78
CA VAL A 244 6.30 -2.64 21.59
C VAL A 244 6.59 -1.30 22.25
N GLU A 245 7.00 -1.27 23.52
CA GLU A 245 7.27 -0.07 24.29
C GLU A 245 8.29 0.84 23.61
N ARG A 246 9.44 0.30 23.17
CA ARG A 246 10.48 1.04 22.45
C ARG A 246 9.95 1.79 21.24
N ARG A 247 8.89 1.28 20.60
CA ARG A 247 8.29 1.85 19.38
C ARG A 247 7.23 2.91 19.65
N LEU A 248 6.94 3.21 20.93
CA LEU A 248 6.04 4.28 21.33
C LEU A 248 6.73 5.63 21.45
N VAL A 249 8.06 5.67 21.46
CA VAL A 249 8.84 6.92 21.57
C VAL A 249 8.54 7.83 20.37
N ALA A 250 7.79 8.90 20.60
CA ALA A 250 7.41 9.88 19.58
C ALA A 250 6.85 11.17 20.24
N ASP A 251 7.09 12.32 19.62
CA ASP A 251 6.48 13.61 19.98
C ASP A 251 5.20 13.89 19.17
N VAL A 252 4.69 12.87 18.45
CA VAL A 252 3.50 12.91 17.61
C VAL A 252 2.56 11.75 17.93
N THR A 253 1.31 11.81 17.43
CA THR A 253 0.33 10.76 17.70
C THR A 253 0.74 9.41 17.12
N VAL A 254 0.76 8.39 17.99
CA VAL A 254 1.00 6.98 17.68
C VAL A 254 -0.32 6.21 17.70
N GLY A 255 -0.57 5.43 16.65
CA GLY A 255 -1.69 4.50 16.54
C GLY A 255 -1.21 3.11 16.13
N THR A 256 -2.14 2.24 15.70
CA THR A 256 -1.78 0.89 15.23
C THR A 256 -2.77 0.36 14.20
N CYS A 257 -2.30 -0.55 13.33
CA CYS A 257 -3.17 -1.32 12.46
C CYS A 257 -3.81 -2.49 13.22
N LEU A 258 -5.09 -2.79 12.95
CA LEU A 258 -5.79 -3.92 13.56
C LEU A 258 -6.54 -4.74 12.51
N SER A 259 -6.08 -5.98 12.28
CA SER A 259 -6.71 -6.94 11.37
C SER A 259 -7.49 -8.05 12.10
N GLY A 260 -7.53 -8.04 13.43
CA GLY A 260 -8.09 -9.17 14.21
C GLY A 260 -7.23 -10.44 14.17
N GLY A 261 -6.05 -10.39 13.54
CA GLY A 261 -5.03 -11.46 13.59
C GLY A 261 -4.30 -11.49 14.92
N LEU A 262 -3.61 -12.60 15.21
CA LEU A 262 -2.86 -12.77 16.45
C LEU A 262 -1.84 -11.64 16.66
N ASP A 263 -1.12 -11.26 15.60
CA ASP A 263 -0.01 -10.30 15.66
C ASP A 263 -0.48 -8.88 15.97
N SER A 264 -1.38 -8.34 15.15
CA SER A 264 -1.92 -6.99 15.33
C SER A 264 -2.72 -6.85 16.63
N SER A 265 -3.51 -7.90 16.99
CA SER A 265 -4.26 -7.90 18.25
C SER A 265 -3.36 -7.89 19.47
N SER A 266 -2.22 -8.60 19.44
CA SER A 266 -1.24 -8.58 20.53
C SER A 266 -0.61 -7.21 20.71
N ILE A 267 -0.28 -6.53 19.60
CA ILE A 267 0.25 -5.17 19.66
C ILE A 267 -0.78 -4.24 20.32
N VAL A 268 -2.05 -4.27 19.87
CA VAL A 268 -3.13 -3.44 20.41
C VAL A 268 -3.31 -3.67 21.92
N CYS A 269 -3.38 -4.95 22.36
CA CYS A 269 -3.59 -5.26 23.78
C CYS A 269 -2.39 -4.82 24.63
N VAL A 270 -1.14 -5.07 24.18
CA VAL A 270 0.06 -4.62 24.91
C VAL A 270 0.14 -3.09 24.96
N MET A 271 -0.14 -2.38 23.85
CA MET A 271 -0.20 -0.92 23.84
C MET A 271 -1.23 -0.39 24.84
N SER A 272 -2.39 -1.03 24.91
CA SER A 272 -3.46 -0.65 25.87
C SER A 272 -3.04 -0.90 27.32
N GLU A 273 -2.34 -2.00 27.62
CA GLU A 273 -1.79 -2.27 28.96
C GLU A 273 -0.75 -1.21 29.35
N LEU A 274 0.22 -0.89 28.45
CA LEU A 274 1.24 0.14 28.69
C LEU A 274 0.62 1.53 28.91
N LEU A 275 -0.47 1.87 28.21
CA LEU A 275 -1.21 3.10 28.42
C LEU A 275 -1.90 3.12 29.79
N ALA A 276 -2.53 2.02 30.20
CA ALA A 276 -3.20 1.88 31.49
C ALA A 276 -2.22 1.91 32.66
N GLU A 277 -1.00 1.39 32.48
CA GLU A 277 0.08 1.44 33.45
C GLU A 277 0.74 2.82 33.56
N GLY A 278 0.44 3.74 32.64
CA GLY A 278 1.00 5.09 32.63
C GLY A 278 2.49 5.13 32.25
N VAL A 279 2.94 4.21 31.40
CA VAL A 279 4.32 4.25 30.87
C VAL A 279 4.55 5.56 30.13
N PRO A 280 5.67 6.30 30.40
CA PRO A 280 5.87 7.65 29.87
C PRO A 280 5.75 7.75 28.34
N ASP A 281 6.35 6.81 27.60
CA ASP A 281 6.33 6.85 26.15
C ASP A 281 4.93 6.46 25.56
N ALA A 282 4.06 5.85 26.37
CA ALA A 282 2.68 5.56 25.99
C ALA A 282 1.79 6.82 25.90
N ALA A 283 2.23 7.96 26.45
CA ALA A 283 1.54 9.23 26.34
C ALA A 283 1.40 9.71 24.86
N SER A 284 2.26 9.26 23.97
CA SER A 284 2.18 9.51 22.52
C SER A 284 0.89 8.96 21.88
N MET A 285 0.20 8.01 22.52
CA MET A 285 -1.09 7.47 22.04
C MET A 285 -2.29 8.37 22.37
N GLY A 286 -2.11 9.39 23.23
CA GLY A 286 -3.19 10.25 23.71
C GLY A 286 -4.05 9.57 24.79
N GLU A 287 -5.30 10.04 24.98
CA GLU A 287 -6.23 9.49 25.98
C GLU A 287 -6.76 8.10 25.58
N HIS A 288 -6.91 7.85 24.29
CA HIS A 288 -7.42 6.60 23.74
C HIS A 288 -6.55 6.13 22.58
N LEU A 289 -6.19 4.87 22.60
CA LEU A 289 -5.47 4.21 21.51
C LEU A 289 -6.33 4.22 20.23
N ARG A 290 -5.76 4.63 19.10
CA ARG A 290 -6.42 4.61 17.78
C ARG A 290 -5.99 3.41 16.97
N THR A 291 -6.98 2.72 16.38
CA THR A 291 -6.75 1.59 15.48
C THR A 291 -7.36 1.83 14.10
N PHE A 292 -6.72 1.28 13.06
CA PHE A 292 -7.14 1.42 11.68
C PHE A 292 -7.25 0.05 11.03
N SER A 293 -8.38 -0.23 10.37
CA SER A 293 -8.72 -1.56 9.86
C SER A 293 -9.32 -1.52 8.47
N ALA A 294 -9.01 -2.52 7.64
CA ALA A 294 -9.75 -2.81 6.42
C ALA A 294 -10.75 -3.95 6.69
N VAL A 295 -11.98 -3.77 6.24
CA VAL A 295 -13.07 -4.76 6.35
C VAL A 295 -13.70 -5.01 4.97
N PHE A 296 -14.25 -6.22 4.78
CA PHE A 296 -14.79 -6.67 3.50
C PHE A 296 -16.17 -7.27 3.71
N ASP A 297 -17.20 -6.41 3.79
CA ASP A 297 -18.57 -6.81 4.09
C ASP A 297 -19.01 -8.02 3.22
N ASP A 298 -19.63 -9.02 3.86
CA ASP A 298 -20.15 -10.23 3.22
C ASP A 298 -19.11 -11.12 2.49
N ASP A 299 -17.81 -10.97 2.80
CA ASP A 299 -16.74 -11.78 2.22
C ASP A 299 -16.17 -12.79 3.22
N PRO A 300 -15.81 -14.02 2.78
CA PRO A 300 -15.14 -15.01 3.64
C PRO A 300 -13.78 -14.58 4.21
N ILE A 301 -13.18 -13.52 3.68
CA ILE A 301 -11.93 -12.92 4.21
C ILE A 301 -12.19 -11.81 5.22
N ASP A 302 -13.44 -11.39 5.44
CA ASP A 302 -13.74 -10.40 6.46
C ASP A 302 -13.34 -10.86 7.85
N GLU A 303 -12.64 -10.01 8.57
CA GLU A 303 -12.11 -10.28 9.90
C GLU A 303 -12.77 -9.44 11.01
N GLN A 304 -13.83 -8.71 10.72
CA GLN A 304 -14.49 -7.82 11.68
C GLN A 304 -14.91 -8.56 12.96
N GLU A 305 -15.37 -9.80 12.84
CA GLU A 305 -15.73 -10.64 13.99
C GLU A 305 -14.57 -10.89 14.98
N TYR A 306 -13.32 -10.74 14.54
CA TYR A 306 -12.10 -10.88 15.36
C TYR A 306 -11.59 -9.52 15.84
N ILE A 307 -11.93 -8.43 15.19
CA ILE A 307 -11.57 -7.07 15.61
C ILE A 307 -12.39 -6.67 16.84
N GLU A 308 -13.70 -6.91 16.83
CA GLU A 308 -14.63 -6.51 17.90
C GLU A 308 -14.21 -6.98 19.33
N PRO A 309 -13.81 -8.26 19.55
CA PRO A 309 -13.34 -8.68 20.87
C PRO A 309 -12.08 -7.96 21.35
N VAL A 310 -11.19 -7.56 20.43
CA VAL A 310 -9.97 -6.81 20.77
C VAL A 310 -10.32 -5.40 21.20
N LEU A 311 -11.21 -4.72 20.47
CA LEU A 311 -11.69 -3.38 20.82
C LEU A 311 -12.43 -3.38 22.18
N ALA A 312 -13.21 -4.42 22.45
CA ALA A 312 -13.93 -4.55 23.73
C ALA A 312 -12.99 -4.67 24.95
N VAL A 313 -11.81 -5.26 24.79
CA VAL A 313 -10.82 -5.40 25.87
C VAL A 313 -9.90 -4.19 25.95
N SER A 314 -9.45 -3.68 24.82
CA SER A 314 -8.49 -2.57 24.78
C SER A 314 -9.12 -1.19 24.99
N GLY A 315 -10.43 -1.05 24.75
CA GLY A 315 -11.09 0.27 24.76
C GLY A 315 -10.61 1.21 23.65
N ALA A 316 -9.95 0.69 22.61
CA ALA A 316 -9.40 1.50 21.54
C ALA A 316 -10.49 2.04 20.62
N ASP A 317 -10.31 3.26 20.13
CA ASP A 317 -11.10 3.86 19.05
C ASP A 317 -10.69 3.27 17.71
N SER A 318 -11.65 2.84 16.88
CA SER A 318 -11.34 2.17 15.61
C SER A 318 -12.00 2.86 14.42
N ASP A 319 -11.19 3.13 13.41
CA ASP A 319 -11.62 3.60 12.10
C ASP A 319 -11.56 2.44 11.08
N PHE A 320 -12.55 2.37 10.18
CA PHE A 320 -12.67 1.30 9.20
C PHE A 320 -12.68 1.82 7.77
N VAL A 321 -11.98 1.15 6.86
CA VAL A 321 -12.08 1.36 5.42
C VAL A 321 -12.58 0.11 4.72
N ARG A 322 -13.35 0.31 3.64
CA ARG A 322 -13.90 -0.76 2.79
C ARG A 322 -13.32 -0.63 1.38
N PRO A 323 -12.21 -1.30 1.09
CA PRO A 323 -11.62 -1.25 -0.24
C PRO A 323 -12.52 -1.96 -1.27
N GLU A 324 -12.71 -1.33 -2.43
CA GLU A 324 -13.50 -1.87 -3.54
C GLU A 324 -12.67 -2.08 -4.81
N SER A 325 -13.15 -2.97 -5.70
CA SER A 325 -12.46 -3.25 -6.96
C SER A 325 -12.37 -2.05 -7.90
N GLN A 326 -13.37 -1.18 -7.88
CA GLN A 326 -13.38 0.03 -8.73
C GLN A 326 -12.30 1.01 -8.28
N ASP A 327 -12.16 1.19 -6.97
CA ASP A 327 -11.12 2.04 -6.38
C ASP A 327 -9.72 1.51 -6.71
N LEU A 328 -9.50 0.18 -6.62
CA LEU A 328 -8.21 -0.43 -6.98
C LEU A 328 -7.78 -0.07 -8.40
N PHE A 329 -8.70 -0.17 -9.38
CA PHE A 329 -8.34 0.11 -10.77
C PHE A 329 -8.14 1.61 -11.03
N ALA A 330 -8.83 2.47 -10.30
CA ALA A 330 -8.63 3.92 -10.36
C ALA A 330 -7.30 4.34 -9.73
N ASP A 331 -6.94 3.75 -8.59
CA ASP A 331 -5.73 4.08 -7.83
C ASP A 331 -4.47 3.35 -8.36
N LEU A 332 -4.62 2.33 -9.22
CA LEU A 332 -3.52 1.44 -9.62
C LEU A 332 -2.29 2.18 -10.18
N PRO A 333 -2.41 3.20 -11.05
CA PRO A 333 -1.24 3.94 -11.53
C PRO A 333 -0.49 4.66 -10.40
N LEU A 334 -1.21 5.30 -9.48
CA LEU A 334 -0.63 6.00 -8.34
C LEU A 334 -0.01 5.02 -7.34
N LEU A 335 -0.68 3.90 -7.07
CA LEU A 335 -0.15 2.84 -6.22
C LEU A 335 1.16 2.28 -6.79
N VAL A 336 1.21 1.99 -8.10
CA VAL A 336 2.42 1.52 -8.79
C VAL A 336 3.53 2.56 -8.75
N TRP A 337 3.19 3.84 -8.90
CA TRP A 337 4.14 4.94 -8.74
C TRP A 337 4.79 4.95 -7.35
N HIS A 338 3.99 4.84 -6.29
CA HIS A 338 4.52 4.80 -4.93
C HIS A 338 5.33 3.54 -4.65
N GLN A 339 4.94 2.40 -5.22
CA GLN A 339 5.65 1.13 -5.02
C GLN A 339 7.00 1.05 -5.75
N ASP A 340 7.26 1.87 -6.76
CA ASP A 340 8.39 1.82 -7.71
C ASP A 340 8.42 0.52 -8.55
N GLU A 341 8.03 -0.60 -7.99
CA GLU A 341 8.15 -1.94 -8.56
C GLU A 341 6.84 -2.73 -8.44
N PRO A 342 6.64 -3.74 -9.28
CA PRO A 342 5.43 -4.55 -9.23
C PRO A 342 5.18 -5.24 -7.89
N MET A 343 3.89 -5.48 -7.58
CA MET A 343 3.40 -6.16 -6.39
C MET A 343 2.88 -7.55 -6.74
N VAL A 344 3.17 -8.56 -5.90
CA VAL A 344 2.85 -9.98 -6.18
C VAL A 344 1.35 -10.28 -6.13
N SER A 345 0.58 -9.48 -5.40
CA SER A 345 -0.87 -9.60 -5.23
C SER A 345 -1.52 -8.24 -5.02
N SER A 346 -2.83 -8.18 -5.03
CA SER A 346 -3.61 -6.97 -4.71
C SER A 346 -3.72 -6.68 -3.20
N GLY A 347 -3.18 -7.54 -2.33
CA GLY A 347 -3.15 -7.34 -0.86
C GLY A 347 -2.58 -5.99 -0.43
N PRO A 348 -1.43 -5.54 -0.96
CA PRO A 348 -0.86 -4.23 -0.63
C PRO A 348 -1.81 -3.04 -0.83
N TYR A 349 -2.81 -3.16 -1.72
CA TYR A 349 -3.81 -2.11 -1.90
C TYR A 349 -4.70 -1.92 -0.66
N ALA A 350 -5.09 -2.99 0.02
CA ALA A 350 -5.88 -2.84 1.25
C ALA A 350 -5.08 -2.10 2.33
N GLN A 351 -3.78 -2.38 2.45
CA GLN A 351 -2.88 -1.67 3.36
C GLN A 351 -2.73 -0.19 2.96
N TYR A 352 -2.55 0.10 1.67
CA TYR A 352 -2.53 1.48 1.14
C TYR A 352 -3.78 2.26 1.58
N ARG A 353 -4.98 1.65 1.49
CA ARG A 353 -6.24 2.28 1.93
C ARG A 353 -6.33 2.45 3.44
N VAL A 354 -5.74 1.54 4.24
CA VAL A 354 -5.64 1.69 5.71
C VAL A 354 -4.73 2.86 6.06
N MET A 355 -3.57 2.98 5.40
CA MET A 355 -2.66 4.11 5.60
C MET A 355 -3.31 5.44 5.16
N GLN A 356 -4.07 5.44 4.06
CA GLN A 356 -4.85 6.60 3.64
C GLN A 356 -5.89 7.02 4.70
N LEU A 357 -6.57 6.06 5.34
CA LEU A 357 -7.54 6.29 6.41
C LEU A 357 -6.90 6.92 7.66
N ALA A 358 -5.66 6.52 7.97
CA ALA A 358 -4.90 7.00 9.13
C ALA A 358 -4.29 8.40 8.90
N LYS A 359 -4.14 8.85 7.66
CA LYS A 359 -3.55 10.15 7.31
C LYS A 359 -4.25 11.30 8.05
N GLY A 360 -3.44 12.12 8.76
CA GLY A 360 -3.94 13.24 9.56
C GLY A 360 -4.55 12.87 10.92
N LYS A 361 -4.61 11.56 11.26
CA LYS A 361 -5.10 11.06 12.54
C LYS A 361 -3.98 10.49 13.41
N ALA A 362 -2.99 9.86 12.77
CA ALA A 362 -1.77 9.39 13.40
C ALA A 362 -0.60 9.58 12.41
N LYS A 363 0.59 9.87 12.93
CA LYS A 363 1.82 10.02 12.14
C LYS A 363 2.70 8.78 12.21
N VAL A 364 2.53 8.00 13.28
CA VAL A 364 3.22 6.72 13.52
C VAL A 364 2.18 5.62 13.70
N LEU A 365 2.40 4.48 13.05
CA LEU A 365 1.57 3.28 13.23
C LEU A 365 2.45 2.08 13.57
N LEU A 366 2.08 1.33 14.63
CA LEU A 366 2.65 0.02 14.85
C LEU A 366 1.93 -1.00 13.98
N ASP A 367 2.68 -1.94 13.38
CA ASP A 367 2.14 -2.99 12.51
C ASP A 367 2.71 -4.38 12.87
N GLY A 368 1.95 -5.42 12.54
CA GLY A 368 2.28 -6.82 12.83
C GLY A 368 3.22 -7.49 11.81
N GLN A 369 3.85 -6.75 10.91
CA GLN A 369 4.74 -7.33 9.90
C GLN A 369 5.91 -8.10 10.51
N GLY A 370 6.26 -9.21 9.87
CA GLY A 370 7.34 -10.11 10.29
C GLY A 370 6.92 -11.18 11.30
N GLY A 371 5.79 -11.04 12.00
CA GLY A 371 5.34 -12.02 12.99
C GLY A 371 5.09 -13.41 12.39
N ASP A 372 4.57 -13.49 11.19
CA ASP A 372 4.31 -14.75 10.50
C ASP A 372 5.61 -15.44 10.03
N GLU A 373 6.55 -14.69 9.46
CA GLU A 373 7.85 -15.17 9.00
C GLU A 373 8.72 -15.62 10.17
N LEU A 374 8.69 -14.89 11.27
CA LEU A 374 9.49 -15.15 12.45
C LEU A 374 8.98 -16.37 13.23
N LEU A 375 7.66 -16.52 13.39
CA LEU A 375 7.02 -17.46 14.31
C LEU A 375 6.20 -18.57 13.61
N ALA A 376 6.45 -18.84 12.33
CA ALA A 376 5.76 -19.87 11.55
C ALA A 376 4.23 -19.67 11.45
N GLY A 377 3.77 -18.46 11.17
CA GLY A 377 2.35 -18.13 11.12
C GLY A 377 1.61 -18.74 9.93
N TYR A 378 2.27 -18.95 8.80
CA TYR A 378 1.65 -19.51 7.60
C TYR A 378 1.55 -21.03 7.63
N VAL A 379 0.45 -21.58 7.11
CA VAL A 379 0.22 -23.02 7.05
C VAL A 379 1.35 -23.80 6.36
N PRO A 380 2.01 -23.31 5.28
CA PRO A 380 3.15 -24.00 4.69
C PRO A 380 4.30 -24.36 5.67
N TYR A 381 4.51 -23.60 6.73
CA TYR A 381 5.53 -23.91 7.74
C TYR A 381 5.20 -25.18 8.55
N GLN A 382 3.92 -25.44 8.81
CA GLN A 382 3.51 -26.70 9.44
C GLN A 382 3.88 -27.90 8.56
N TYR A 383 3.74 -27.80 7.22
CA TYR A 383 4.20 -28.85 6.30
C TYR A 383 5.71 -29.04 6.34
N VAL A 384 6.47 -27.94 6.43
CA VAL A 384 7.93 -28.04 6.54
C VAL A 384 8.32 -28.75 7.85
N TYR A 385 7.68 -28.40 8.97
CA TYR A 385 7.93 -29.03 10.27
C TYR A 385 7.54 -30.51 10.27
N LEU A 386 6.38 -30.89 9.75
CA LEU A 386 5.98 -32.29 9.63
C LEU A 386 6.93 -33.10 8.75
N ARG A 387 7.47 -32.51 7.68
CA ARG A 387 8.50 -33.13 6.85
C ARG A 387 9.82 -33.29 7.58
N GLN A 388 10.21 -32.31 8.38
CA GLN A 388 11.39 -32.39 9.24
C GLN A 388 11.29 -33.58 10.18
N LEU A 389 10.16 -33.71 10.90
CA LEU A 389 9.88 -34.84 11.80
C LEU A 389 9.83 -36.20 11.06
N ALA A 390 9.22 -36.23 9.85
CA ALA A 390 9.12 -37.45 9.05
C ALA A 390 10.47 -37.89 8.44
N SER A 391 11.38 -36.96 8.19
CA SER A 391 12.71 -37.26 7.66
C SER A 391 13.75 -37.62 8.77
N SER A 392 13.39 -37.39 10.01
CA SER A 392 14.19 -37.79 11.17
C SER A 392 14.03 -39.31 11.40
N HIS A 393 15.15 -39.98 11.68
CA HIS A 393 15.15 -41.41 12.03
C HIS A 393 15.04 -41.66 13.55
N HIS A 394 14.80 -40.62 14.36
CA HIS A 394 14.68 -40.74 15.80
C HIS A 394 13.25 -41.15 16.21
N ALA A 395 13.15 -42.20 17.08
CA ALA A 395 11.85 -42.69 17.56
C ALA A 395 11.00 -41.63 18.31
N ALA A 396 11.66 -40.65 18.92
CA ALA A 396 11.01 -39.50 19.55
C ALA A 396 10.25 -38.64 18.53
N ASP A 397 10.85 -38.38 17.39
CA ASP A 397 10.27 -37.53 16.33
C ASP A 397 9.09 -38.23 15.64
N VAL A 398 9.13 -39.55 15.48
CA VAL A 398 7.96 -40.33 14.98
C VAL A 398 6.75 -40.23 15.91
N ARG A 399 6.98 -40.23 17.23
CA ARG A 399 5.90 -40.02 18.21
C ARG A 399 5.37 -38.59 18.16
N THR A 400 6.26 -37.60 18.01
CA THR A 400 5.92 -36.19 17.87
C THR A 400 5.17 -35.96 16.57
N LEU A 401 5.57 -36.56 15.44
CA LEU A 401 4.86 -36.47 14.16
C LEU A 401 3.39 -36.86 14.29
N SER A 402 3.09 -37.97 15.00
CA SER A 402 1.71 -38.42 15.22
C SER A 402 0.91 -37.40 16.06
N LYS A 403 1.53 -36.80 17.10
CA LYS A 403 0.91 -35.78 17.95
C LYS A 403 0.66 -34.47 17.20
N GLU A 404 1.53 -34.10 16.26
CA GLU A 404 1.41 -32.90 15.47
C GLU A 404 0.41 -33.04 14.31
N THR A 405 0.40 -34.21 13.64
CA THR A 405 -0.43 -34.43 12.43
C THR A 405 -1.90 -34.48 12.74
N LEU A 406 -2.32 -35.16 13.83
CA LEU A 406 -3.74 -35.31 14.18
C LEU A 406 -4.42 -33.95 14.47
N PRO A 407 -3.88 -33.08 15.31
CA PRO A 407 -4.48 -31.77 15.58
C PRO A 407 -4.44 -30.82 14.37
N ALA A 408 -3.46 -30.97 13.46
CA ALA A 408 -3.33 -30.15 12.27
C ALA A 408 -4.20 -30.64 11.07
N ARG A 409 -4.84 -31.79 11.19
CA ARG A 409 -5.59 -32.45 10.09
C ARG A 409 -6.63 -31.54 9.44
N ASP A 410 -7.35 -30.77 10.23
CA ASP A 410 -8.44 -29.91 9.71
C ASP A 410 -7.90 -28.74 8.89
N LEU A 411 -6.68 -28.27 9.16
CA LEU A 411 -6.00 -27.24 8.39
C LEU A 411 -5.32 -27.79 7.13
N LEU A 412 -4.73 -28.98 7.24
CA LEU A 412 -3.88 -29.56 6.20
C LEU A 412 -4.68 -30.29 5.11
N THR A 413 -5.78 -30.94 5.48
CA THR A 413 -6.59 -31.77 4.54
C THR A 413 -7.21 -30.95 3.41
N PRO A 414 -7.83 -29.76 3.64
CA PRO A 414 -8.36 -28.93 2.56
C PRO A 414 -7.28 -28.51 1.58
N ILE A 415 -6.12 -28.07 2.08
CA ILE A 415 -4.99 -27.60 1.25
C ILE A 415 -4.41 -28.76 0.44
N ALA A 416 -4.26 -29.96 1.01
CA ALA A 416 -3.79 -31.12 0.29
C ALA A 416 -4.75 -31.53 -0.84
N ARG A 417 -6.07 -31.47 -0.60
CA ARG A 417 -7.09 -31.73 -1.61
C ARG A 417 -7.06 -30.70 -2.73
N GLN A 418 -6.95 -29.44 -2.40
CA GLN A 418 -6.85 -28.34 -3.35
C GLN A 418 -5.59 -28.49 -4.22
N ARG A 419 -4.41 -28.73 -3.64
CA ARG A 419 -3.17 -28.95 -4.40
C ARG A 419 -3.21 -30.17 -5.33
N LEU A 420 -3.99 -31.20 -5.02
CA LEU A 420 -4.20 -32.34 -5.89
C LEU A 420 -5.16 -32.03 -7.05
N ALA A 421 -6.17 -31.19 -6.81
CA ALA A 421 -7.08 -30.69 -7.83
C ALA A 421 -6.37 -29.72 -8.78
N ASP A 422 -5.56 -28.81 -8.23
CA ASP A 422 -4.83 -27.73 -8.92
C ASP A 422 -3.83 -28.28 -9.96
N ARG A 423 -3.25 -29.46 -9.75
CA ARG A 423 -2.34 -30.11 -10.71
C ARG A 423 -2.98 -30.42 -12.06
N ARG A 424 -4.31 -30.42 -12.15
CA ARG A 424 -5.05 -30.82 -13.35
C ARG A 424 -5.50 -29.67 -14.25
N ARG A 425 -5.49 -28.41 -13.73
CA ARG A 425 -6.01 -27.23 -14.43
C ARG A 425 -5.12 -25.98 -14.23
N SER A 426 -3.88 -26.17 -13.82
CA SER A 426 -3.01 -25.04 -13.51
C SER A 426 -2.65 -24.22 -14.77
N VAL A 427 -2.69 -22.91 -14.63
CA VAL A 427 -2.21 -21.97 -15.63
C VAL A 427 -0.68 -21.96 -15.58
N ASP A 428 -0.04 -22.58 -16.60
CA ASP A 428 1.42 -22.57 -16.74
C ASP A 428 1.88 -21.21 -17.29
N PRO A 429 2.65 -20.42 -16.51
CA PRO A 429 3.16 -19.14 -16.97
C PRO A 429 3.96 -19.19 -18.27
N ALA A 430 4.69 -20.28 -18.54
CA ALA A 430 5.48 -20.43 -19.77
C ALA A 430 4.61 -20.46 -21.03
N THR A 431 3.38 -20.94 -20.92
CA THR A 431 2.42 -20.96 -22.05
C THR A 431 1.98 -19.55 -22.45
N TYR A 432 1.87 -18.65 -21.47
CA TYR A 432 1.32 -17.30 -21.69
C TYR A 432 2.40 -16.23 -21.82
N CYS A 433 3.61 -16.52 -21.35
CA CYS A 433 4.75 -15.62 -21.37
C CYS A 433 5.97 -16.25 -22.08
N PRO A 434 5.83 -16.75 -23.33
CA PRO A 434 6.90 -17.48 -24.04
C PRO A 434 8.13 -16.61 -24.30
N GLY A 435 7.97 -15.31 -24.49
CA GLY A 435 9.07 -14.39 -24.72
C GLY A 435 10.05 -14.25 -23.55
N LEU A 436 9.60 -14.60 -22.33
CA LEU A 436 10.43 -14.56 -21.12
C LEU A 436 10.78 -15.95 -20.58
N LEU A 437 9.85 -16.88 -20.63
CA LEU A 437 9.92 -18.18 -19.95
C LEU A 437 10.17 -19.37 -20.90
N GLY A 438 10.12 -19.15 -22.22
CA GLY A 438 10.37 -20.17 -23.23
C GLY A 438 11.84 -20.57 -23.39
N ASP A 439 12.76 -19.76 -22.90
CA ASP A 439 14.20 -20.04 -22.92
C ASP A 439 14.56 -21.01 -21.78
N GLN A 440 15.16 -22.15 -22.11
CA GLN A 440 15.56 -23.15 -21.14
C GLN A 440 16.62 -22.63 -20.15
N ALA A 441 17.52 -21.77 -20.58
CA ALA A 441 18.52 -21.17 -19.69
C ALA A 441 17.89 -20.23 -18.66
N ARG A 442 16.89 -19.43 -19.08
CA ARG A 442 16.10 -18.57 -18.17
C ARG A 442 15.24 -19.41 -17.22
N SER A 443 14.59 -20.47 -17.73
CA SER A 443 13.82 -21.40 -16.90
C SER A 443 14.68 -22.09 -15.85
N ALA A 444 15.91 -22.46 -16.16
CA ALA A 444 16.88 -23.03 -15.23
C ALA A 444 17.30 -21.99 -14.16
N ALA A 445 17.60 -20.77 -14.56
CA ALA A 445 17.94 -19.68 -13.64
C ALA A 445 16.80 -19.36 -12.66
N ILE A 446 15.55 -19.36 -13.12
CA ILE A 446 14.34 -19.18 -12.29
C ILE A 446 14.19 -20.34 -11.31
N ALA A 447 14.44 -21.59 -11.76
CA ALA A 447 14.39 -22.76 -10.89
C ALA A 447 15.49 -22.73 -9.81
N GLU A 448 16.64 -22.15 -10.13
CA GLU A 448 17.73 -21.96 -9.19
C GLU A 448 17.45 -20.85 -8.15
N ALA A 449 16.79 -19.77 -8.55
CA ALA A 449 16.45 -18.66 -7.67
C ALA A 449 15.55 -19.08 -6.49
N ASP A 450 14.62 -20.05 -6.68
CA ASP A 450 13.76 -20.56 -5.61
C ASP A 450 14.35 -21.81 -4.95
N ARG A 451 15.31 -21.61 -4.05
CA ARG A 451 15.97 -22.67 -3.27
C ARG A 451 15.41 -22.82 -1.85
N ARG A 452 14.09 -22.57 -1.66
CA ARG A 452 13.48 -22.66 -0.34
C ARG A 452 13.65 -24.04 0.30
N VAL A 453 14.12 -24.05 1.52
CA VAL A 453 14.25 -25.28 2.34
C VAL A 453 12.86 -25.86 2.62
N ARG A 454 12.72 -27.19 2.48
CA ARG A 454 11.42 -27.88 2.57
C ARG A 454 11.29 -28.84 3.74
N ASN A 455 12.36 -29.10 4.48
CA ASN A 455 12.45 -30.12 5.54
C ASN A 455 13.22 -29.68 6.78
N ASP A 456 13.43 -28.37 6.95
CA ASP A 456 13.98 -27.76 8.16
C ASP A 456 13.22 -26.47 8.42
N LEU A 457 12.47 -26.42 9.53
CA LEU A 457 11.61 -25.30 9.85
C LEU A 457 12.41 -24.02 10.09
N LYS A 458 13.45 -24.08 10.91
CA LYS A 458 14.23 -22.90 11.30
C LYS A 458 15.00 -22.32 10.12
N GLN A 459 15.63 -23.16 9.31
CA GLN A 459 16.27 -22.73 8.06
C GLN A 459 15.25 -22.10 7.09
N ARG A 460 14.03 -22.63 7.03
CA ARG A 460 12.98 -22.07 6.20
C ARG A 460 12.49 -20.70 6.70
N LEU A 461 12.30 -20.54 8.02
CA LEU A 461 11.94 -19.25 8.62
C LEU A 461 13.03 -18.21 8.36
N LEU A 462 14.30 -18.59 8.55
CA LEU A 462 15.42 -17.70 8.25
C LEU A 462 15.46 -17.27 6.79
N GLN A 463 15.22 -18.18 5.84
CA GLN A 463 15.15 -17.83 4.42
C GLN A 463 13.98 -16.89 4.09
N ASP A 464 12.81 -17.13 4.67
CA ASP A 464 11.64 -16.27 4.42
C ASP A 464 11.79 -14.91 5.12
N LEU A 465 12.46 -14.86 6.27
CA LEU A 465 12.79 -13.61 6.98
C LEU A 465 13.81 -12.75 6.22
N THR A 466 14.79 -13.37 5.55
CA THR A 466 15.92 -12.63 4.96
C THR A 466 15.90 -12.55 3.44
N GLN A 467 15.08 -13.38 2.75
CA GLN A 467 15.17 -13.52 1.30
C GLN A 467 13.81 -13.63 0.58
N TYR A 468 12.90 -14.55 0.98
CA TYR A 468 11.79 -14.94 0.10
C TYR A 468 10.40 -14.37 0.46
N SER A 469 10.20 -13.82 1.64
CA SER A 469 8.90 -13.29 2.07
C SER A 469 9.01 -11.88 2.63
N LEU A 470 9.70 -11.72 3.76
CA LEU A 470 9.77 -10.44 4.49
C LEU A 470 10.28 -9.26 3.66
N PRO A 471 11.33 -9.38 2.81
CA PRO A 471 11.83 -8.22 2.06
C PRO A 471 10.77 -7.55 1.19
N SER A 472 9.92 -8.32 0.51
CA SER A 472 8.83 -7.75 -0.29
C SER A 472 7.72 -7.14 0.57
N LEU A 473 7.41 -7.75 1.71
CA LEU A 473 6.41 -7.21 2.65
C LEU A 473 6.87 -5.90 3.26
N LEU A 474 8.16 -5.77 3.59
CA LEU A 474 8.75 -4.52 4.10
C LEU A 474 8.74 -3.40 3.04
N ARG A 475 8.98 -3.73 1.77
CA ARG A 475 8.81 -2.76 0.69
C ARG A 475 7.37 -2.27 0.62
N TYR A 476 6.38 -3.17 0.62
CA TYR A 476 4.97 -2.78 0.59
C TYR A 476 4.58 -1.92 1.81
N GLU A 477 5.05 -2.30 2.99
CA GLU A 477 4.80 -1.58 4.25
C GLU A 477 5.33 -0.15 4.17
N ASP A 478 6.62 0.00 3.85
CA ASP A 478 7.27 1.31 3.74
C ASP A 478 6.61 2.18 2.67
N ARG A 479 6.37 1.63 1.46
CA ARG A 479 5.78 2.40 0.35
C ARG A 479 4.35 2.83 0.61
N ASN A 480 3.51 1.94 1.18
CA ASN A 480 2.12 2.25 1.48
C ASN A 480 1.99 3.29 2.59
N SER A 481 2.78 3.18 3.66
CA SER A 481 2.77 4.12 4.76
C SER A 481 3.32 5.48 4.33
N MET A 482 4.46 5.48 3.61
CA MET A 482 5.09 6.72 3.17
C MET A 482 4.32 7.45 2.06
N ALA A 483 3.54 6.77 1.23
CA ALA A 483 2.61 7.41 0.30
C ALA A 483 1.64 8.37 1.01
N HIS A 484 1.44 8.20 2.30
CA HIS A 484 0.56 9.01 3.15
C HIS A 484 1.28 9.77 4.26
N SER A 485 2.63 9.84 4.21
CA SER A 485 3.48 10.48 5.22
C SER A 485 3.25 9.91 6.63
N ILE A 486 3.22 8.58 6.72
CA ILE A 486 3.05 7.82 7.97
C ILE A 486 4.29 6.95 8.18
N GLU A 487 4.79 6.92 9.40
CA GLU A 487 5.85 6.00 9.82
C GLU A 487 5.26 4.69 10.31
N SER A 488 5.61 3.57 9.66
CA SER A 488 5.30 2.24 10.16
C SER A 488 6.47 1.66 10.98
N ARG A 489 6.14 1.08 12.14
CA ARG A 489 7.07 0.49 13.11
C ARG A 489 6.66 -0.96 13.43
N PRO A 490 7.38 -1.98 12.94
CA PRO A 490 7.07 -3.39 13.18
C PRO A 490 7.75 -3.92 14.46
N PRO A 491 7.02 -4.18 15.58
CA PRO A 491 7.61 -4.68 16.83
C PRO A 491 8.21 -6.09 16.70
N PHE A 492 7.67 -6.94 15.82
CA PHE A 492 8.19 -8.29 15.59
C PHE A 492 9.60 -8.32 14.99
N LEU A 493 10.07 -7.19 14.46
CA LEU A 493 11.39 -7.03 13.87
C LEU A 493 12.37 -6.32 14.81
N ASP A 494 12.04 -6.23 16.10
CA ASP A 494 13.01 -5.84 17.14
C ASP A 494 14.17 -6.83 17.16
N GLN A 495 15.40 -6.34 17.16
CA GLN A 495 16.58 -7.19 17.08
C GLN A 495 16.65 -8.22 18.22
N GLU A 496 16.34 -7.81 19.46
CA GLU A 496 16.33 -8.68 20.63
C GLU A 496 15.28 -9.79 20.50
N LEU A 497 14.08 -9.46 19.99
CA LEU A 497 13.02 -10.43 19.76
C LEU A 497 13.37 -11.38 18.61
N VAL A 498 13.95 -10.88 17.51
CA VAL A 498 14.40 -11.72 16.39
C VAL A 498 15.47 -12.70 16.85
N GLU A 499 16.50 -12.25 17.57
CA GLU A 499 17.56 -13.10 18.11
C GLU A 499 17.02 -14.14 19.10
N LEU A 500 16.09 -13.74 19.99
CA LEU A 500 15.40 -14.66 20.88
C LEU A 500 14.71 -15.79 20.08
N VAL A 501 13.88 -15.45 19.09
CA VAL A 501 13.10 -16.46 18.34
C VAL A 501 14.03 -17.35 17.49
N LEU A 502 15.10 -16.82 16.92
CA LEU A 502 16.10 -17.59 16.20
C LEU A 502 16.88 -18.54 17.10
N SER A 503 16.92 -18.31 18.41
CA SER A 503 17.51 -19.20 19.40
C SER A 503 16.57 -20.30 19.88
N LEU A 504 15.25 -20.19 19.66
CA LEU A 504 14.26 -21.18 20.15
C LEU A 504 14.34 -22.51 19.41
N PRO A 505 14.10 -23.65 20.07
CA PRO A 505 13.89 -24.93 19.40
C PRO A 505 12.57 -24.93 18.57
N ALA A 506 12.55 -25.66 17.45
CA ALA A 506 11.41 -25.67 16.52
C ALA A 506 10.09 -26.15 17.17
N ASP A 507 10.18 -27.03 18.17
CA ASP A 507 9.02 -27.62 18.85
C ASP A 507 8.32 -26.67 19.84
N VAL A 508 8.90 -25.49 20.14
CA VAL A 508 8.21 -24.41 20.87
C VAL A 508 7.65 -23.34 19.95
N ILE A 509 8.07 -23.31 18.68
CA ILE A 509 7.48 -22.48 17.65
C ILE A 509 6.21 -23.16 17.10
N VAL A 510 6.29 -24.47 16.78
CA VAL A 510 5.16 -25.29 16.33
C VAL A 510 5.00 -26.48 17.26
N ARG A 511 3.88 -26.56 17.97
CA ARG A 511 3.60 -27.60 18.97
C ARG A 511 2.12 -27.99 18.98
N GLY A 512 1.82 -29.29 18.98
CA GLY A 512 0.46 -29.82 19.08
C GLY A 512 -0.45 -29.36 17.93
N GLY A 513 0.12 -29.17 16.72
CA GLY A 513 -0.57 -28.62 15.57
C GLY A 513 -0.88 -27.13 15.67
N TRP A 514 -0.30 -26.43 16.66
CA TRP A 514 -0.37 -24.97 16.79
C TRP A 514 0.89 -24.33 16.23
N SER A 515 0.73 -23.38 15.33
CA SER A 515 1.78 -22.43 14.94
C SER A 515 1.89 -21.32 15.97
N ARG A 516 3.06 -20.70 16.10
CA ARG A 516 3.28 -19.59 17.05
C ARG A 516 2.98 -19.99 18.50
N TRP A 517 3.26 -21.22 18.87
CA TRP A 517 2.83 -21.79 20.14
C TRP A 517 3.33 -20.98 21.35
N ILE A 518 4.63 -20.68 21.41
CA ILE A 518 5.20 -19.89 22.50
C ILE A 518 4.56 -18.51 22.63
N PHE A 519 4.31 -17.85 21.48
CA PHE A 519 3.67 -16.54 21.45
C PHE A 519 2.23 -16.60 21.96
N ARG A 520 1.48 -17.63 21.58
CA ARG A 520 0.12 -17.84 22.10
C ARG A 520 0.09 -18.03 23.60
N GLU A 521 1.06 -18.78 24.14
CA GLU A 521 1.17 -18.97 25.58
C GLU A 521 1.64 -17.69 26.31
N ALA A 522 2.55 -16.94 25.71
CA ALA A 522 2.99 -15.63 26.22
C ALA A 522 1.84 -14.61 26.32
N MET A 523 0.90 -14.65 25.36
CA MET A 523 -0.26 -13.74 25.31
C MET A 523 -1.48 -14.27 26.09
N ARG A 524 -1.31 -15.33 26.92
CA ARG A 524 -2.39 -15.85 27.77
C ARG A 524 -2.76 -14.83 28.86
N GLY A 525 -4.02 -14.44 28.91
CA GLY A 525 -4.54 -13.42 29.83
C GLY A 525 -4.46 -11.99 29.29
N VAL A 526 -3.65 -11.72 28.27
CA VAL A 526 -3.54 -10.44 27.56
C VAL A 526 -4.55 -10.39 26.40
N LEU A 527 -4.56 -11.42 25.56
CA LEU A 527 -5.47 -11.50 24.42
C LEU A 527 -6.82 -12.12 24.77
N PRO A 528 -7.92 -11.69 24.12
CA PRO A 528 -9.16 -12.46 24.11
C PRO A 528 -8.91 -13.90 23.65
N GLU A 529 -9.46 -14.90 24.36
CA GLU A 529 -9.27 -16.31 24.05
C GLU A 529 -9.71 -16.67 22.60
N LYS A 530 -10.75 -15.98 22.06
CA LYS A 530 -11.19 -16.15 20.67
C LYS A 530 -10.04 -15.89 19.68
N ILE A 531 -9.20 -14.90 19.96
CA ILE A 531 -8.03 -14.53 19.13
C ILE A 531 -6.86 -15.47 19.42
N ARG A 532 -6.54 -15.67 20.70
CA ARG A 532 -5.42 -16.51 21.14
C ARG A 532 -5.55 -17.96 20.60
N LEU A 533 -6.76 -18.48 20.54
CA LEU A 533 -7.07 -19.83 20.07
C LEU A 533 -7.52 -19.89 18.61
N ARG A 534 -7.43 -18.80 17.86
CA ARG A 534 -7.75 -18.78 16.43
C ARG A 534 -6.72 -19.59 15.65
N ARG A 535 -7.15 -20.63 14.95
CA ARG A 535 -6.29 -21.50 14.12
C ARG A 535 -6.22 -21.06 12.67
N LYS A 536 -7.33 -20.57 12.12
CA LYS A 536 -7.39 -20.15 10.73
C LYS A 536 -6.71 -18.79 10.59
N LYS A 537 -5.50 -18.76 10.03
CA LYS A 537 -4.87 -17.53 9.58
C LYS A 537 -5.51 -17.15 8.25
N ILE A 538 -6.07 -15.95 8.19
CA ILE A 538 -6.34 -15.25 6.93
C ILE A 538 -5.18 -14.26 6.82
N GLY A 539 -4.40 -14.34 5.74
CA GLY A 539 -3.36 -13.33 5.47
C GLY A 539 -4.03 -12.00 5.17
N PHE A 540 -3.30 -10.90 5.33
CA PHE A 540 -3.79 -9.60 4.87
C PHE A 540 -3.91 -9.64 3.35
N THR A 541 -5.12 -9.96 2.86
CA THR A 541 -5.40 -10.26 1.46
C THR A 541 -6.69 -9.57 1.03
N THR A 542 -6.87 -9.45 -0.27
CA THR A 542 -8.08 -8.94 -0.91
C THR A 542 -8.75 -10.07 -1.70
N PRO A 543 -10.02 -9.97 -2.05
CA PRO A 543 -10.70 -10.95 -2.89
C PRO A 543 -10.29 -10.79 -4.37
N GLU A 544 -8.99 -10.95 -4.66
CA GLU A 544 -8.31 -10.59 -5.91
C GLU A 544 -9.05 -11.10 -7.16
N MET A 545 -9.27 -12.40 -7.27
CA MET A 545 -9.93 -12.95 -8.47
C MET A 545 -11.39 -12.51 -8.62
N ARG A 546 -12.08 -12.29 -7.48
CA ARG A 546 -13.44 -11.72 -7.51
C ARG A 546 -13.40 -10.28 -8.03
N TRP A 547 -12.42 -9.49 -7.60
CA TRP A 547 -12.22 -8.11 -8.06
C TRP A 547 -11.85 -8.07 -9.55
N LEU A 548 -10.93 -8.93 -10.01
CA LEU A 548 -10.58 -9.00 -11.43
C LEU A 548 -11.78 -9.43 -12.29
N ARG A 549 -12.63 -10.35 -11.81
CA ARG A 549 -13.85 -10.75 -12.49
C ARG A 549 -14.90 -9.63 -12.55
N SER A 550 -15.07 -8.87 -11.46
CA SER A 550 -16.02 -7.75 -11.44
C SER A 550 -15.59 -6.65 -12.41
N GLN A 551 -14.30 -6.49 -12.66
CA GLN A 551 -13.69 -5.57 -13.61
C GLN A 551 -13.33 -6.22 -14.97
N ARG A 552 -14.04 -7.29 -15.35
CA ARG A 552 -13.77 -8.08 -16.57
C ARG A 552 -13.66 -7.22 -17.84
N ALA A 553 -14.53 -6.23 -18.00
CA ALA A 553 -14.51 -5.36 -19.18
C ALA A 553 -13.22 -4.53 -19.25
N THR A 554 -12.84 -3.91 -18.13
CA THR A 554 -11.60 -3.14 -17.99
C THR A 554 -10.37 -4.02 -18.26
N MET A 555 -10.31 -5.22 -17.66
CA MET A 555 -9.22 -6.17 -17.87
C MET A 555 -9.09 -6.59 -19.35
N GLN A 556 -10.22 -6.90 -20.00
CA GLN A 556 -10.22 -7.26 -21.43
C GLN A 556 -9.81 -6.07 -22.31
N GLY A 557 -10.19 -4.84 -21.92
CA GLY A 557 -9.72 -3.62 -22.59
C GLY A 557 -8.21 -3.48 -22.50
N ILE A 558 -7.64 -3.67 -21.31
CA ILE A 558 -6.18 -3.62 -21.10
C ILE A 558 -5.46 -4.68 -21.93
N PHE A 559 -5.91 -5.95 -21.89
CA PHE A 559 -5.25 -7.06 -22.61
C PHE A 559 -5.39 -6.99 -24.14
N ARG A 560 -6.25 -6.14 -24.66
CA ARG A 560 -6.40 -5.85 -26.09
C ARG A 560 -5.81 -4.51 -26.52
N SER A 561 -5.32 -3.72 -25.57
CA SER A 561 -4.74 -2.39 -25.89
C SER A 561 -3.49 -2.52 -26.76
N PRO A 562 -3.21 -1.54 -27.64
CA PRO A 562 -2.00 -1.55 -28.47
C PRO A 562 -0.72 -1.68 -27.64
N SER A 563 -0.62 -0.98 -26.51
CA SER A 563 0.55 -1.05 -25.63
C SER A 563 0.76 -2.47 -25.10
N PHE A 564 -0.28 -3.13 -24.61
CA PHE A 564 -0.20 -4.51 -24.12
C PHE A 564 0.18 -5.49 -25.23
N CYS A 565 -0.44 -5.36 -26.41
CA CYS A 565 -0.20 -6.24 -27.56
C CYS A 565 1.21 -6.08 -28.17
N SER A 566 1.84 -4.93 -28.01
CA SER A 566 3.21 -4.69 -28.52
C SER A 566 4.32 -5.18 -27.58
N ARG A 567 4.00 -5.58 -26.34
CA ARG A 567 5.03 -6.06 -25.40
C ARG A 567 5.62 -7.40 -25.85
N PRO A 568 6.94 -7.58 -25.82
CA PRO A 568 7.60 -8.82 -26.24
C PRO A 568 7.50 -9.94 -25.17
N TYR A 569 6.89 -9.67 -24.02
CA TYR A 569 6.95 -10.53 -22.82
C TYR A 569 5.92 -11.66 -22.81
N TRP A 570 4.78 -11.48 -23.46
CA TRP A 570 3.64 -12.40 -23.43
C TRP A 570 2.93 -12.54 -24.78
N ASP A 571 2.17 -13.63 -24.93
CA ASP A 571 1.20 -13.82 -26.00
C ASP A 571 -0.12 -13.15 -25.60
N ALA A 572 -0.34 -11.90 -26.01
CA ALA A 572 -1.49 -11.10 -25.63
C ALA A 572 -2.84 -11.79 -25.98
N PRO A 573 -3.04 -12.37 -27.20
CA PRO A 573 -4.23 -13.15 -27.51
C PRO A 573 -4.44 -14.35 -26.60
N ALA A 574 -3.37 -15.07 -26.22
CA ALA A 574 -3.47 -16.23 -25.33
C ALA A 574 -3.86 -15.80 -23.90
N VAL A 575 -3.25 -14.72 -23.37
CA VAL A 575 -3.59 -14.13 -22.06
C VAL A 575 -5.07 -13.73 -22.02
N ALA A 576 -5.56 -13.00 -23.04
CA ALA A 576 -6.95 -12.57 -23.10
C ALA A 576 -7.95 -13.74 -23.14
N ARG A 577 -7.64 -14.80 -23.89
CA ARG A 577 -8.46 -16.03 -23.93
C ARG A 577 -8.45 -16.75 -22.57
N ALA A 578 -7.27 -16.89 -21.95
CA ALA A 578 -7.12 -17.55 -20.66
C ALA A 578 -7.89 -16.82 -19.55
N PHE A 579 -7.78 -15.49 -19.50
CA PHE A 579 -8.52 -14.68 -18.53
C PHE A 579 -10.04 -14.82 -18.72
N LYS A 580 -10.52 -14.86 -19.98
CA LYS A 580 -11.95 -15.12 -20.27
C LYS A 580 -12.37 -16.48 -19.72
N ALA A 581 -11.62 -17.54 -20.02
CA ALA A 581 -11.89 -18.90 -19.54
C ALA A 581 -11.86 -19.00 -17.99
N ALA A 582 -10.94 -18.31 -17.33
CA ALA A 582 -10.90 -18.22 -15.87
C ALA A 582 -12.11 -17.48 -15.28
N CYS A 583 -12.59 -16.42 -15.94
CA CYS A 583 -13.83 -15.76 -15.54
C CYS A 583 -15.07 -16.65 -15.70
N GLU A 584 -15.08 -17.58 -16.65
CA GLU A 584 -16.16 -18.54 -16.95
C GLU A 584 -16.05 -19.82 -16.13
N GLY A 585 -14.97 -19.97 -15.33
CA GLY A 585 -14.74 -21.17 -14.49
C GLY A 585 -14.18 -22.39 -15.26
N GLU A 586 -13.75 -22.20 -16.50
CA GLU A 586 -13.14 -23.25 -17.33
C GLU A 586 -11.66 -23.48 -16.98
N LEU A 587 -10.98 -22.44 -16.52
CA LEU A 587 -9.63 -22.48 -15.97
C LEU A 587 -9.62 -22.15 -14.48
N GLU A 588 -8.61 -22.66 -13.79
CA GLU A 588 -8.37 -22.35 -12.38
C GLU A 588 -7.99 -20.88 -12.19
N GLU A 589 -8.31 -20.35 -11.00
CA GLU A 589 -7.87 -19.03 -10.56
C GLU A 589 -6.33 -19.00 -10.46
N SER A 590 -5.72 -18.00 -11.09
CA SER A 590 -4.28 -17.88 -11.11
C SER A 590 -3.83 -16.47 -10.75
N PRO A 591 -2.83 -16.33 -9.87
CA PRO A 591 -2.22 -15.04 -9.58
C PRO A 591 -1.48 -14.44 -10.80
N LEU A 592 -1.32 -15.21 -11.89
CA LEU A 592 -0.66 -14.75 -13.10
C LEU A 592 -1.39 -13.55 -13.73
N PHE A 593 -2.73 -13.52 -13.69
CA PHE A 593 -3.50 -12.41 -14.28
C PHE A 593 -3.27 -11.09 -13.57
N TRP A 594 -3.17 -11.12 -12.22
CA TRP A 594 -2.76 -9.96 -11.46
C TRP A 594 -1.32 -9.54 -11.79
N ARG A 595 -0.39 -10.48 -11.81
CA ARG A 595 1.02 -10.19 -12.09
C ARG A 595 1.20 -9.55 -13.47
N ILE A 596 0.53 -10.07 -14.50
CA ILE A 596 0.57 -9.50 -15.85
C ILE A 596 -0.05 -8.09 -15.86
N LEU A 597 -1.21 -7.89 -15.22
CA LEU A 597 -1.82 -6.57 -15.07
C LEU A 597 -0.88 -5.59 -14.40
N ASN A 598 -0.26 -5.99 -13.30
CA ASN A 598 0.58 -5.13 -12.49
C ASN A 598 1.88 -4.76 -13.23
N ILE A 599 2.49 -5.70 -13.98
CA ILE A 599 3.61 -5.39 -14.89
C ILE A 599 3.20 -4.41 -15.98
N GLU A 600 2.05 -4.59 -16.62
CA GLU A 600 1.60 -3.65 -17.65
C GLU A 600 1.37 -2.25 -17.07
N ALA A 601 0.77 -2.17 -15.87
CA ALA A 601 0.62 -0.89 -15.18
C ALA A 601 1.99 -0.25 -14.86
N TRP A 602 2.94 -1.04 -14.38
CA TRP A 602 4.31 -0.58 -14.12
C TRP A 602 5.04 -0.11 -15.38
N LEU A 603 4.93 -0.87 -16.48
CA LEU A 603 5.51 -0.48 -17.76
C LEU A 603 4.91 0.84 -18.30
N ARG A 604 3.61 1.07 -18.07
CA ARG A 604 2.98 2.35 -18.46
C ARG A 604 3.46 3.51 -17.62
N VAL A 605 3.66 3.30 -16.32
CA VAL A 605 4.08 4.35 -15.38
C VAL A 605 5.55 4.73 -15.59
N PHE A 606 6.45 3.73 -15.76
CA PHE A 606 7.89 3.99 -15.75
C PHE A 606 8.58 3.86 -17.12
N HIS A 607 7.96 3.20 -18.10
CA HIS A 607 8.52 2.96 -19.45
C HIS A 607 7.56 3.37 -20.57
N GLY A 608 6.54 4.20 -20.28
CA GLY A 608 5.69 4.83 -21.30
C GLY A 608 6.36 6.04 -21.94
N ASP A 609 5.85 6.49 -23.09
CA ASP A 609 6.37 7.65 -23.83
C ASP A 609 6.22 8.99 -23.07
N ALA A 610 5.45 9.02 -21.98
CA ALA A 610 5.36 10.15 -21.05
C ALA A 610 5.43 9.60 -19.61
N PRO A 611 6.50 9.87 -18.85
CA PRO A 611 6.57 9.50 -17.45
C PRO A 611 5.50 10.28 -16.67
N MET A 612 4.54 9.57 -16.06
CA MET A 612 3.57 10.14 -15.15
C MET A 612 4.26 10.47 -13.81
N ALA A 613 4.91 11.62 -13.76
CA ALA A 613 5.27 12.20 -12.47
C ALA A 613 4.08 13.02 -11.95
N PRO A 614 3.54 12.78 -10.76
CA PRO A 614 2.67 13.74 -10.12
C PRO A 614 3.53 14.96 -9.75
N ARG A 615 3.43 16.04 -10.51
CA ARG A 615 4.07 17.31 -10.17
C ARG A 615 3.27 17.97 -9.05
N GLY A 616 3.66 17.71 -7.81
CA GLY A 616 3.20 18.49 -6.67
C GLY A 616 3.95 19.82 -6.62
N ARG A 617 3.37 20.90 -7.11
CA ARG A 617 3.77 22.24 -6.69
C ARG A 617 2.88 22.67 -5.53
N ARG A 618 3.47 22.93 -4.37
CA ARG A 618 2.82 23.78 -3.36
C ARG A 618 2.69 25.20 -3.94
N PRO A 619 1.51 25.84 -3.88
CA PRO A 619 1.44 27.27 -4.10
C PRO A 619 2.25 27.95 -2.99
N ALA A 620 3.11 28.91 -3.35
CA ALA A 620 3.77 29.77 -2.39
C ALA A 620 2.75 30.37 -1.41
N ALA A 621 3.09 30.38 -0.13
CA ALA A 621 2.22 30.85 0.94
C ALA A 621 1.64 32.23 0.59
N GLY A 622 0.31 32.28 0.41
CA GLY A 622 -0.41 33.55 0.17
C GLY A 622 -1.32 33.63 -1.03
N ARG A 623 -1.50 32.56 -1.83
CA ARG A 623 -2.54 32.52 -2.89
C ARG A 623 -3.53 31.40 -2.62
N SER A 624 -4.82 31.73 -2.70
CA SER A 624 -5.91 30.79 -2.47
C SER A 624 -5.78 29.55 -3.36
N LEU A 625 -5.89 28.37 -2.76
CA LEU A 625 -5.84 27.03 -3.34
C LEU A 625 -6.83 26.77 -4.49
N GLU A 626 -7.63 27.76 -4.88
CA GLU A 626 -8.76 27.60 -5.79
C GLU A 626 -8.41 27.76 -7.28
N ALA A 627 -7.28 28.35 -7.64
CA ALA A 627 -6.99 28.69 -9.03
C ALA A 627 -5.87 27.84 -9.70
N ALA A 628 -5.10 27.04 -8.94
CA ALA A 628 -3.92 26.34 -9.46
C ALA A 628 -4.23 24.91 -9.95
N GLY A 629 -5.28 24.27 -9.46
CA GLY A 629 -5.53 22.84 -9.74
C GLY A 629 -5.95 22.51 -11.17
N ASP A 630 -6.59 23.47 -11.86
CA ASP A 630 -7.22 23.19 -13.15
C ASP A 630 -6.27 23.36 -14.35
N ALA A 631 -5.24 24.19 -14.21
CA ALA A 631 -4.28 24.44 -15.27
C ALA A 631 -3.15 23.37 -15.36
N GLU A 632 -2.78 22.75 -14.25
CA GLU A 632 -1.73 21.73 -14.21
C GLU A 632 -2.14 20.38 -14.81
N CYS A 633 -3.44 20.06 -14.81
CA CYS A 633 -3.95 18.85 -15.46
C CYS A 633 -3.77 18.84 -16.99
N ILE A 634 -3.75 20.01 -17.61
CA ILE A 634 -3.63 20.15 -19.07
C ILE A 634 -2.17 20.01 -19.51
N GLU A 635 -1.22 20.49 -18.69
CA GLU A 635 0.22 20.32 -18.96
C GLU A 635 0.69 18.87 -18.79
N MET A 636 0.08 18.08 -17.89
CA MET A 636 0.42 16.67 -17.70
C MET A 636 0.02 15.76 -18.87
N LEU A 637 -0.83 16.22 -19.77
CA LEU A 637 -1.33 15.45 -20.91
C LEU A 637 -0.48 15.59 -22.18
N GLY A 638 0.69 16.27 -22.10
CA GLY A 638 1.69 16.27 -23.17
C GLY A 638 1.22 16.95 -24.44
N GLY A 639 0.89 18.25 -24.35
CA GLY A 639 1.03 19.21 -25.46
C GLY A 639 0.25 19.03 -26.75
N GLU A 640 -0.44 17.93 -26.97
CA GLU A 640 -1.41 17.80 -28.07
C GLU A 640 -2.80 17.64 -27.45
N ALA A 641 -3.57 18.68 -27.58
CA ALA A 641 -4.87 18.90 -26.99
C ALA A 641 -5.81 17.74 -27.26
N ALA A 642 -6.04 16.96 -26.27
CA ALA A 642 -7.17 16.06 -26.30
C ALA A 642 -8.39 16.77 -25.77
N SER A 643 -9.31 16.74 -26.40
CA SER A 643 -10.61 17.29 -26.66
C SER A 643 -11.76 16.93 -25.71
N TRP A 644 -11.61 16.98 -24.37
CA TRP A 644 -12.76 16.85 -23.48
C TRP A 644 -12.73 17.88 -22.35
N ALA A 645 -13.65 18.83 -22.34
CA ALA A 645 -13.97 19.63 -21.17
C ALA A 645 -15.23 19.08 -20.51
N THR A 646 -15.21 18.73 -19.23
CA THR A 646 -16.38 18.34 -18.47
C THR A 646 -16.72 19.43 -17.48
N VAL A 647 -17.91 20.02 -17.59
CA VAL A 647 -18.44 20.94 -16.60
C VAL A 647 -19.00 20.12 -15.43
N SER A 648 -18.40 20.23 -14.26
CA SER A 648 -18.83 19.53 -13.07
C SER A 648 -19.40 20.49 -12.05
N VAL A 649 -20.62 20.23 -11.60
CA VAL A 649 -21.28 20.95 -10.50
C VAL A 649 -20.78 20.46 -9.15
N ASN A 650 -20.11 19.33 -9.10
CA ASN A 650 -19.56 18.72 -7.90
C ASN A 650 -18.07 18.38 -8.07
N ASN A 651 -17.27 18.67 -7.05
CA ASN A 651 -15.83 18.49 -6.92
C ASN A 651 -15.35 17.01 -7.05
N ASN A 652 -15.72 16.27 -8.10
CA ASN A 652 -15.26 14.89 -8.30
C ASN A 652 -14.06 14.81 -9.23
N ARG A 653 -13.02 14.15 -8.71
CA ARG A 653 -11.67 14.00 -9.26
C ARG A 653 -11.63 13.19 -10.55
N HIS A 654 -10.60 13.42 -11.32
CA HIS A 654 -10.24 13.03 -12.68
C HIS A 654 -10.36 11.53 -13.02
N VAL A 655 -10.87 11.22 -14.21
CA VAL A 655 -10.82 9.87 -14.82
C VAL A 655 -10.41 10.02 -16.29
N PHE A 656 -9.46 9.22 -16.76
CA PHE A 656 -9.17 9.07 -18.18
C PHE A 656 -10.15 8.08 -18.79
N ALA A 657 -10.77 8.44 -19.92
CA ALA A 657 -11.64 7.54 -20.67
C ALA A 657 -11.07 7.31 -22.08
N CYS A 658 -11.05 6.07 -22.55
CA CYS A 658 -10.82 5.76 -23.96
C CYS A 658 -12.09 6.13 -24.75
N GLY A 659 -11.92 6.77 -25.91
CA GLY A 659 -13.00 7.02 -26.83
C GLY A 659 -13.66 5.73 -27.35
N PRO A 660 -14.88 5.81 -27.90
CA PRO A 660 -15.64 4.66 -28.35
C PRO A 660 -14.97 3.87 -29.47
N ASP A 661 -13.98 4.45 -30.17
CA ASP A 661 -13.20 3.82 -31.23
C ASP A 661 -11.91 3.14 -30.74
N GLY A 662 -11.54 3.28 -29.44
CA GLY A 662 -10.33 2.71 -28.84
C GLY A 662 -9.01 3.29 -29.33
N ARG A 663 -9.05 4.41 -30.08
CA ARG A 663 -7.85 5.00 -30.71
C ARG A 663 -7.39 6.32 -30.10
N ASN A 664 -8.27 7.04 -29.40
CA ASN A 664 -7.95 8.34 -28.83
C ASN A 664 -8.02 8.30 -27.30
N VAL A 665 -7.01 8.82 -26.63
CA VAL A 665 -7.01 9.07 -25.19
C VAL A 665 -7.54 10.48 -24.98
N TYR A 666 -8.65 10.61 -24.26
CA TYR A 666 -9.28 11.89 -23.97
C TYR A 666 -8.94 12.34 -22.56
N GLY A 667 -8.43 13.56 -22.43
CA GLY A 667 -8.24 14.22 -21.14
C GLY A 667 -9.55 14.83 -20.64
N ARG A 668 -9.81 14.76 -19.33
CA ARG A 668 -10.97 15.37 -18.69
C ARG A 668 -10.53 16.59 -17.89
N ALA A 669 -10.98 17.78 -18.28
CA ALA A 669 -10.77 19.01 -17.52
C ALA A 669 -12.11 19.43 -16.86
N PRO A 670 -12.25 19.34 -15.51
CA PRO A 670 -13.44 19.84 -14.84
C PRO A 670 -13.43 21.37 -14.80
N VAL A 671 -14.51 21.99 -15.25
CA VAL A 671 -14.70 23.44 -15.18
C VAL A 671 -15.68 23.78 -14.04
N ARG A 672 -15.32 24.74 -13.18
CA ARG A 672 -16.21 25.22 -12.12
C ARG A 672 -17.24 26.14 -12.71
N THR A 673 -18.55 25.88 -12.46
CA THR A 673 -19.64 26.76 -12.77
C THR A 673 -20.10 27.48 -11.51
N PRO A 674 -20.76 28.66 -11.65
CA PRO A 674 -21.56 29.21 -10.57
C PRO A 674 -22.65 28.21 -10.16
N ARG A 675 -23.30 28.49 -9.03
CA ARG A 675 -24.44 27.68 -8.56
C ARG A 675 -25.59 27.77 -9.57
N ILE A 676 -26.05 26.62 -10.05
CA ILE A 676 -27.15 26.51 -11.02
C ILE A 676 -28.47 26.44 -10.26
N GLU A 677 -29.42 27.31 -10.63
CA GLU A 677 -30.76 27.39 -10.06
C GLU A 677 -31.87 27.09 -11.11
N ALA A 678 -33.10 26.90 -10.66
CA ALA A 678 -34.20 26.63 -11.57
C ALA A 678 -34.50 27.86 -12.45
N GLY A 679 -34.51 27.67 -13.77
CA GLY A 679 -34.71 28.71 -14.75
C GLY A 679 -33.44 29.36 -15.29
N ASP A 680 -32.28 28.93 -14.82
CA ASP A 680 -30.99 29.40 -15.33
C ASP A 680 -30.77 28.97 -16.79
N ASP A 681 -30.17 29.87 -17.55
CA ASP A 681 -29.66 29.56 -18.90
C ASP A 681 -28.36 28.76 -18.78
N LEU A 682 -28.50 27.43 -18.87
CA LEU A 682 -27.40 26.47 -18.64
C LEU A 682 -26.32 26.58 -19.72
N GLU A 683 -26.73 26.82 -21.00
CA GLU A 683 -25.75 26.95 -22.10
C GLU A 683 -24.85 28.16 -21.84
N ARG A 684 -25.42 29.28 -21.43
CA ARG A 684 -24.70 30.51 -21.13
C ARG A 684 -23.79 30.33 -19.95
N ILE A 685 -24.24 29.68 -18.85
CA ILE A 685 -23.40 29.39 -17.66
C ILE A 685 -22.21 28.53 -18.05
N VAL A 686 -22.41 27.52 -18.87
CA VAL A 686 -21.32 26.61 -19.33
C VAL A 686 -20.33 27.38 -20.18
N VAL A 687 -20.79 28.13 -21.18
CA VAL A 687 -19.93 28.93 -22.07
C VAL A 687 -19.13 29.96 -21.27
N ASP A 688 -19.82 30.74 -20.40
CA ASP A 688 -19.16 31.76 -19.57
C ASP A 688 -18.13 31.13 -18.61
N SER A 689 -18.42 29.94 -18.07
CA SER A 689 -17.49 29.22 -17.20
C SER A 689 -16.27 28.69 -17.93
N ILE A 690 -16.42 28.18 -19.15
CA ILE A 690 -15.32 27.73 -20.03
C ILE A 690 -14.47 28.95 -20.41
N LEU A 691 -15.09 30.04 -20.85
CA LEU A 691 -14.37 31.27 -21.24
C LEU A 691 -13.65 31.91 -20.05
N ALA A 692 -14.16 31.78 -18.83
CA ALA A 692 -13.51 32.28 -17.63
C ALA A 692 -12.21 31.50 -17.29
N VAL A 693 -12.15 30.21 -17.64
CA VAL A 693 -10.93 29.39 -17.52
C VAL A 693 -9.94 29.74 -18.64
N GLU A 694 -10.44 30.21 -19.75
CA GLU A 694 -9.66 30.60 -20.93
C GLU A 694 -8.74 31.79 -20.70
N GLY A 695 -8.61 32.40 -19.55
CA GLY A 695 -7.56 33.39 -19.27
C GLY A 695 -6.20 33.03 -19.89
N GLY A 696 -6.25 32.13 -20.93
CA GLY A 696 -5.26 31.76 -21.91
C GLY A 696 -4.92 30.27 -22.06
N ARG A 697 -5.69 29.30 -21.59
CA ARG A 697 -5.20 27.92 -21.53
C ARG A 697 -6.15 26.76 -21.90
N LEU A 698 -7.41 26.97 -22.15
CA LEU A 698 -8.35 25.98 -22.69
C LEU A 698 -8.71 26.37 -24.12
N GLY A 699 -7.88 26.07 -25.11
CA GLY A 699 -8.27 26.14 -26.51
C GLY A 699 -9.21 24.99 -26.82
N LEU A 700 -10.54 25.25 -26.93
CA LEU A 700 -11.47 24.29 -27.52
C LEU A 700 -11.25 24.22 -29.01
N GLU A 701 -11.11 23.00 -29.57
CA GLU A 701 -10.94 22.77 -31.01
C GLU A 701 -12.18 22.08 -31.61
N GLU A 702 -12.29 22.10 -32.93
CA GLU A 702 -13.38 21.41 -33.64
C GLU A 702 -13.26 19.88 -33.38
N GLY A 703 -14.28 19.32 -32.73
CA GLY A 703 -14.32 17.92 -32.31
C GLY A 703 -14.29 17.71 -30.81
N ASP A 704 -14.12 18.76 -30.01
CA ASP A 704 -14.21 18.70 -28.56
C ASP A 704 -15.64 18.45 -28.10
N ILE A 705 -15.79 17.69 -27.00
CA ILE A 705 -17.08 17.36 -26.43
C ILE A 705 -17.20 18.00 -25.04
N VAL A 706 -18.18 18.85 -24.86
CA VAL A 706 -18.58 19.41 -23.59
C VAL A 706 -19.66 18.52 -22.98
N ALA A 707 -19.37 17.87 -21.86
CA ALA A 707 -20.33 17.01 -21.14
C ALA A 707 -20.88 17.71 -19.89
N ILE A 708 -22.21 17.82 -19.79
CA ILE A 708 -22.89 18.43 -18.67
C ILE A 708 -23.52 17.33 -17.79
N SER A 709 -23.46 17.48 -16.47
CA SER A 709 -24.09 16.54 -15.56
C SER A 709 -25.60 16.55 -15.70
N GLU A 710 -26.25 15.39 -15.84
CA GLU A 710 -27.69 15.21 -15.84
C GLU A 710 -28.37 15.92 -14.65
N LYS A 711 -27.69 15.95 -13.49
CA LYS A 711 -28.22 16.66 -12.30
C LYS A 711 -28.26 18.18 -12.47
N ALA A 712 -27.30 18.76 -13.18
CA ALA A 712 -27.28 20.18 -13.48
C ALA A 712 -28.43 20.57 -14.42
N VAL A 713 -28.65 19.78 -15.46
CA VAL A 713 -29.76 19.95 -16.39
C VAL A 713 -31.13 19.82 -15.66
N ALA A 714 -31.25 18.80 -14.80
CA ALA A 714 -32.47 18.60 -14.01
C ALA A 714 -32.77 19.78 -13.06
N VAL A 715 -31.76 20.41 -12.48
CA VAL A 715 -31.90 21.58 -11.60
C VAL A 715 -32.33 22.81 -12.42
N SER A 716 -31.68 23.10 -13.55
CA SER A 716 -32.02 24.23 -14.43
C SER A 716 -33.46 24.13 -14.96
N GLN A 717 -33.93 22.92 -15.24
CA GLN A 717 -35.32 22.65 -15.65
C GLN A 717 -36.32 22.65 -14.49
N GLY A 718 -35.91 22.99 -13.25
CA GLY A 718 -36.79 23.02 -12.08
C GLY A 718 -37.28 21.63 -11.60
N ARG A 719 -36.61 20.55 -11.98
CA ARG A 719 -36.97 19.15 -11.62
C ARG A 719 -36.28 18.62 -10.34
N SER A 720 -35.90 19.55 -9.47
CA SER A 720 -35.32 19.26 -8.15
C SER A 720 -36.27 19.67 -7.05
N TYR A 721 -36.72 18.74 -6.20
CA TYR A 721 -37.76 18.95 -5.22
C TYR A 721 -37.25 18.72 -3.80
N PRO A 722 -37.43 19.65 -2.84
CA PRO A 722 -37.17 19.37 -1.44
C PRO A 722 -37.95 18.14 -0.98
N VAL A 723 -37.30 17.19 -0.35
CA VAL A 723 -37.95 15.95 0.13
C VAL A 723 -39.13 16.28 1.06
N SER A 724 -39.00 17.34 1.86
CA SER A 724 -40.06 17.83 2.76
C SER A 724 -41.29 18.34 2.06
N SER A 725 -41.23 18.77 0.79
CA SER A 725 -42.37 19.29 0.00
C SER A 725 -43.19 18.18 -0.66
N ILE A 726 -42.65 16.95 -0.75
CA ILE A 726 -43.29 15.83 -1.45
C ILE A 726 -44.31 15.14 -0.54
N ARG A 727 -45.59 15.29 -0.85
CA ARG A 727 -46.68 14.59 -0.14
C ARG A 727 -46.71 13.11 -0.53
N THR A 728 -46.33 12.23 0.40
CA THR A 728 -46.22 10.79 0.16
C THR A 728 -47.50 10.04 0.49
N GLY A 729 -48.01 9.29 -0.49
CA GLY A 729 -49.20 8.44 -0.33
C GLY A 729 -48.87 7.13 0.40
N VAL A 730 -49.91 6.38 0.79
CA VAL A 730 -49.76 5.08 1.48
C VAL A 730 -49.01 4.09 0.59
N LEU A 731 -49.28 4.07 -0.72
CA LEU A 731 -48.64 3.18 -1.69
C LEU A 731 -47.12 3.44 -1.77
N ALA A 732 -46.68 4.68 -1.83
CA ALA A 732 -45.25 5.04 -1.83
C ALA A 732 -44.54 4.60 -0.55
N ARG A 733 -45.15 4.79 0.61
CA ARG A 733 -44.62 4.37 1.93
C ARG A 733 -44.53 2.87 2.07
N THR A 734 -45.38 2.12 1.38
CA THR A 734 -45.33 0.64 1.42
C THR A 734 -44.29 0.12 0.43
N LEU A 735 -44.28 0.58 -0.82
CA LEU A 735 -43.42 0.06 -1.87
C LEU A 735 -41.93 0.39 -1.64
N CYS A 736 -41.61 1.55 -1.09
CA CYS A 736 -40.19 1.89 -0.82
C CYS A 736 -39.49 0.92 0.15
N ARG A 737 -40.23 0.18 0.98
CA ARG A 737 -39.69 -0.84 1.90
C ARG A 737 -39.15 -2.09 1.20
N PHE A 738 -39.60 -2.36 -0.04
CA PHE A 738 -39.18 -3.52 -0.83
C PHE A 738 -38.04 -3.22 -1.79
N VAL A 739 -37.58 -1.96 -1.86
CA VAL A 739 -36.45 -1.55 -2.70
C VAL A 739 -35.18 -1.60 -1.89
N ALA A 740 -34.16 -2.30 -2.40
CA ALA A 740 -32.83 -2.34 -1.78
C ALA A 740 -32.19 -0.94 -1.84
N LYS A 741 -31.64 -0.48 -0.73
CA LYS A 741 -30.81 0.72 -0.65
C LYS A 741 -29.41 0.36 -1.10
N GLY A 742 -28.89 1.01 -2.13
CA GLY A 742 -27.52 0.78 -2.61
C GLY A 742 -26.53 1.81 -2.01
N PRO A 743 -25.24 1.49 -2.02
CA PRO A 743 -24.21 2.41 -1.52
C PRO A 743 -24.09 3.71 -2.34
N ALA A 744 -24.50 3.70 -3.60
CA ALA A 744 -24.46 4.86 -4.51
C ALA A 744 -25.58 5.91 -4.27
N GLY A 745 -26.51 5.65 -3.34
CA GLY A 745 -27.60 6.59 -3.02
C GLY A 745 -28.85 5.88 -2.51
N ILE A 746 -29.79 6.69 -1.99
CA ILE A 746 -31.05 6.19 -1.42
C ILE A 746 -31.99 5.68 -2.53
N GLY A 747 -31.82 6.15 -3.78
CA GLY A 747 -32.65 5.78 -4.94
C GLY A 747 -34.14 5.85 -4.58
N LEU A 748 -34.90 4.81 -4.93
CA LEU A 748 -36.34 4.69 -4.58
C LEU A 748 -36.58 4.15 -3.15
N GLY A 749 -35.56 4.06 -2.30
CA GLY A 749 -35.63 3.50 -0.95
C GLY A 749 -36.26 4.40 0.12
N ILE A 750 -36.71 5.62 -0.24
CA ILE A 750 -37.47 6.50 0.63
C ILE A 750 -38.86 6.81 0.05
N PRO A 751 -39.88 7.11 0.90
CA PRO A 751 -41.25 7.36 0.43
C PRO A 751 -41.35 8.49 -0.60
N ALA A 752 -40.52 9.53 -0.48
CA ALA A 752 -40.57 10.69 -1.38
C ALA A 752 -40.13 10.33 -2.81
N THR A 753 -39.00 9.67 -2.99
CA THR A 753 -38.52 9.24 -4.30
C THR A 753 -39.43 8.18 -4.93
N MET A 754 -39.97 7.27 -4.12
CA MET A 754 -41.00 6.32 -4.58
C MET A 754 -42.27 7.03 -5.02
N GLN A 755 -42.69 8.13 -4.36
CA GLN A 755 -43.81 8.93 -4.77
C GLN A 755 -43.59 9.59 -6.13
N LEU A 756 -42.38 10.12 -6.35
CA LEU A 756 -42.00 10.67 -7.67
C LEU A 756 -42.02 9.58 -8.76
N ALA A 757 -41.52 8.36 -8.46
CA ALA A 757 -41.59 7.22 -9.40
C ALA A 757 -43.03 6.84 -9.76
N LEU A 758 -43.94 6.86 -8.78
CA LEU A 758 -45.38 6.61 -9.01
C LEU A 758 -46.03 7.72 -9.87
N GLN A 759 -45.59 8.97 -9.74
CA GLN A 759 -46.04 10.09 -10.55
C GLN A 759 -45.50 10.01 -11.98
N GLU A 760 -44.21 9.65 -12.13
CA GLU A 760 -43.52 9.61 -13.43
C GLU A 760 -43.95 8.42 -14.31
N ALA A 761 -44.06 7.21 -13.74
CA ALA A 761 -44.34 5.98 -14.50
C ALA A 761 -45.77 5.43 -14.32
N GLY A 762 -46.55 5.97 -13.40
CA GLY A 762 -47.88 5.49 -13.05
C GLY A 762 -47.88 4.28 -12.10
N ALA A 763 -48.91 4.24 -11.24
CA ALA A 763 -48.98 3.21 -10.17
C ALA A 763 -49.08 1.78 -10.70
N GLY A 764 -49.77 1.55 -11.80
CA GLY A 764 -49.90 0.21 -12.41
C GLY A 764 -48.57 -0.37 -12.86
N ARG A 765 -47.70 0.45 -13.49
CA ARG A 765 -46.40 0.01 -13.98
C ARG A 765 -45.45 -0.28 -12.83
N ILE A 766 -45.44 0.55 -11.80
CA ILE A 766 -44.57 0.34 -10.60
C ILE A 766 -45.02 -0.91 -9.82
N LEU A 767 -46.34 -1.16 -9.70
CA LEU A 767 -46.86 -2.37 -9.06
C LEU A 767 -46.46 -3.65 -9.83
N LEU A 768 -46.58 -3.64 -11.16
CA LEU A 768 -46.15 -4.74 -12.03
C LEU A 768 -44.66 -5.00 -11.90
N ALA A 769 -43.84 -3.93 -11.93
CA ALA A 769 -42.41 -4.01 -11.77
C ALA A 769 -42.01 -4.58 -10.40
N THR A 770 -42.73 -4.18 -9.33
CA THR A 770 -42.50 -4.67 -7.96
C THR A 770 -42.83 -6.17 -7.85
N ALA A 771 -43.97 -6.59 -8.40
CA ALA A 771 -44.38 -8.00 -8.38
C ALA A 771 -43.41 -8.90 -9.17
N ALA A 772 -43.00 -8.49 -10.36
CA ALA A 772 -42.04 -9.21 -11.19
C ALA A 772 -40.64 -9.24 -10.54
N ALA A 773 -40.19 -8.17 -9.89
CA ALA A 773 -38.94 -8.15 -9.15
C ALA A 773 -38.96 -9.12 -7.95
N GLY A 774 -40.09 -9.20 -7.23
CA GLY A 774 -40.25 -10.17 -6.15
C GLY A 774 -40.12 -11.62 -6.62
N MET A 775 -40.78 -11.96 -7.74
CA MET A 775 -40.71 -13.30 -8.34
C MET A 775 -39.27 -13.64 -8.84
N THR A 776 -38.61 -12.70 -9.50
CA THR A 776 -37.27 -12.96 -10.06
C THR A 776 -36.19 -12.97 -9.00
N ARG A 777 -36.38 -12.32 -7.85
CA ARG A 777 -35.48 -12.37 -6.71
C ARG A 777 -35.41 -13.77 -6.07
N ILE A 778 -36.53 -14.53 -6.10
CA ILE A 778 -36.59 -15.90 -5.62
C ILE A 778 -35.67 -16.84 -6.47
N VAL A 779 -35.45 -16.49 -7.74
CA VAL A 779 -34.57 -17.25 -8.67
C VAL A 779 -33.20 -16.56 -8.86
N GLY A 780 -32.80 -15.67 -7.94
CA GLY A 780 -31.48 -15.03 -7.94
C GLY A 780 -31.22 -13.95 -9.00
N ARG A 781 -32.26 -13.46 -9.69
CA ARG A 781 -32.12 -12.39 -10.69
C ARG A 781 -32.44 -11.02 -10.10
N HIS A 782 -31.46 -10.12 -10.16
CA HIS A 782 -31.55 -8.72 -9.69
C HIS A 782 -31.79 -7.73 -10.85
N GLY A 783 -32.27 -6.52 -10.54
CA GLY A 783 -32.45 -5.43 -11.52
C GLY A 783 -33.73 -5.50 -12.38
N THR A 784 -34.60 -6.48 -12.18
CA THR A 784 -35.86 -6.63 -12.94
C THR A 784 -36.82 -5.46 -12.71
N PHE A 785 -36.85 -4.88 -11.51
CA PHE A 785 -37.68 -3.72 -11.16
C PHE A 785 -37.43 -2.56 -12.12
N TYR A 786 -36.18 -2.09 -12.20
CA TYR A 786 -35.83 -0.91 -13.01
C TYR A 786 -36.00 -1.13 -14.51
N ARG A 787 -35.75 -2.37 -15.00
CA ARG A 787 -36.03 -2.72 -16.42
C ARG A 787 -37.49 -2.59 -16.78
N LEU A 788 -38.42 -2.92 -15.90
CA LEU A 788 -39.84 -2.86 -16.14
C LEU A 788 -40.45 -1.48 -15.79
N ALA A 789 -39.92 -0.86 -14.74
CA ALA A 789 -40.34 0.51 -14.35
C ALA A 789 -39.95 1.57 -15.40
N GLY A 790 -38.82 1.35 -16.10
CA GLY A 790 -38.35 2.23 -17.19
C GLY A 790 -37.14 3.08 -16.79
N ALA A 791 -36.43 3.58 -17.79
CA ALA A 791 -35.18 4.35 -17.61
C ALA A 791 -35.40 5.62 -16.76
N ARG A 792 -36.50 6.36 -16.98
CA ARG A 792 -36.82 7.54 -16.19
C ARG A 792 -37.00 7.27 -14.70
N VAL A 793 -37.53 6.12 -14.31
CA VAL A 793 -37.65 5.69 -12.91
C VAL A 793 -36.31 5.30 -12.35
N ALA A 794 -35.43 4.68 -13.16
CA ALA A 794 -34.06 4.30 -12.75
C ALA A 794 -33.18 5.54 -12.49
N ALA A 795 -33.44 6.65 -13.15
CA ALA A 795 -32.69 7.91 -13.01
C ALA A 795 -33.22 8.85 -11.89
N ILE A 796 -34.25 8.44 -11.12
CA ILE A 796 -34.69 9.22 -9.96
C ILE A 796 -33.69 9.14 -8.84
N ASP A 797 -33.16 10.30 -8.44
CA ASP A 797 -32.11 10.40 -7.41
C ASP A 797 -32.69 10.96 -6.10
N GLY A 798 -32.24 10.42 -4.98
CA GLY A 798 -32.60 10.91 -3.65
C GLY A 798 -31.55 11.89 -3.11
N PRO A 799 -31.74 12.38 -1.86
CA PRO A 799 -30.74 13.16 -1.15
C PRO A 799 -29.42 12.35 -1.10
N THR A 800 -28.33 12.95 -1.55
CA THR A 800 -27.01 12.30 -1.53
C THR A 800 -26.00 13.17 -0.78
N ASN A 801 -25.15 12.53 0.03
CA ASN A 801 -24.00 13.19 0.64
C ASN A 801 -23.06 13.67 -0.48
N GLY A 802 -22.67 14.94 -0.46
CA GLY A 802 -21.78 15.54 -1.46
C GLY A 802 -22.47 16.43 -2.50
N THR A 803 -23.79 16.59 -2.43
CA THR A 803 -24.49 17.66 -3.17
C THR A 803 -24.51 18.93 -2.31
N LEU A 804 -24.20 20.09 -2.88
CA LEU A 804 -24.20 21.37 -2.14
C LEU A 804 -25.61 21.77 -1.66
N PRO A 805 -25.73 22.40 -0.45
CA PRO A 805 -26.99 22.98 -0.02
C PRO A 805 -27.55 24.02 -1.03
N PRO A 806 -28.89 24.09 -1.21
CA PRO A 806 -29.95 23.33 -0.53
C PRO A 806 -30.22 21.96 -1.16
N PHE A 807 -29.56 21.60 -2.24
CA PHE A 807 -29.86 20.42 -3.06
C PHE A 807 -29.45 19.07 -2.43
N ASP A 808 -28.71 19.08 -1.34
CA ASP A 808 -28.42 17.92 -0.51
C ASP A 808 -29.65 17.28 0.13
N THR A 809 -30.73 18.05 0.28
CA THR A 809 -32.02 17.59 0.82
C THR A 809 -33.09 17.38 -0.24
N HIS A 810 -32.74 17.45 -1.54
CA HIS A 810 -33.68 17.37 -2.64
C HIS A 810 -33.69 15.97 -3.29
N ALA A 811 -34.87 15.55 -3.71
CA ALA A 811 -35.05 14.48 -4.68
C ALA A 811 -35.12 15.07 -6.09
N LYS A 812 -34.48 14.41 -7.07
CA LYS A 812 -34.36 14.87 -8.44
C LYS A 812 -35.04 13.90 -9.41
N LEU A 813 -35.81 14.42 -10.32
CA LEU A 813 -36.31 13.70 -11.49
C LEU A 813 -35.34 13.88 -12.65
N PRO A 814 -35.24 12.90 -13.58
CA PRO A 814 -34.46 13.08 -14.80
C PRO A 814 -34.94 14.29 -15.62
N PRO A 815 -34.08 14.95 -16.39
CA PRO A 815 -34.45 16.06 -17.26
C PRO A 815 -35.50 15.61 -18.28
N VAL A 816 -36.28 16.55 -18.73
CA VAL A 816 -37.34 16.32 -19.77
C VAL A 816 -36.66 16.18 -21.12
N ASP A 817 -35.69 17.05 -21.38
CA ASP A 817 -34.89 17.11 -22.57
C ASP A 817 -33.41 17.19 -22.12
N PRO A 818 -32.65 16.12 -22.23
CA PRO A 818 -31.28 16.10 -21.78
C PRO A 818 -30.29 16.64 -22.82
N ASP A 819 -30.72 16.82 -24.11
CA ASP A 819 -29.85 17.24 -25.22
C ASP A 819 -29.66 18.76 -25.29
#